data_51ab11ff83c5fe527161837763dd5468
#
_entry.id   51ab11ff83c5fe527161837763dd5468
#
_cell.length_a   1.000
_cell.length_b   1.000
_cell.length_c   1.000
_cell.angle_alpha   90.00
_cell.angle_beta   90.00
_cell.angle_gamma   90.00
#
_symmetry.space_group_name_H-M   'P 1'
#
loop_
_entity.id
_entity.type
_entity.pdbx_description
1 polymer ?
#
loop_
_entity_poly.entity_id
_entity_poly.type
_entity_poly.pdbx_seq_one_letter_code
_entity_poly.pdbx_strand_id
1 'polypeptide(L)'
;MLRRLRGRPGSHAAVWILTAALFAGSGLLWLGVRGEEPPFAGGPSLPLWVLAVSFGVAEVFVMHIRIARHAQTFSLAEIPLVFGLAFTAPGGLVLAQTVGVGIALAVHRRQKPLRLTFNVAQRAFTTLLAVVFVAVCRSALPAGWPSLWVSLFGATLLADLVGAMLINVAIGLSDDKMKLLDQVIGLGTSLTVANTALGIVGVMVFLQQPAAVLLVVAPAATTYLAGKAFTDLQRKHDDLLQLQRATGLAQRSLEREDMVPVLLHHTREMFNADIAEMLLWPEGRDQTPVRCQVGPGDEEIAFEPAALDPTEGVWARVASERESVLLSRPIRNEALRRFFGDRQIRDAIVAPVSSDDQLLGILTVADRLDDFSTFDHDDLELFQTLTNHVAVALRNSLLHERLERALAHETETSRLKDEFVATVSHELRTPLTNVQGSVKTLLRRDVRFTPAEQHEFLMAADRHTERLKRLIEDILFAARVESDEPPSRPTQEIGLAGLITRLVEDEAYGDGRERIDVVISDTVPPVLGIEEDVYRIVRNLIDNALKYSPANQRVTVTVGTDADDVLVRVHDRGPGIPPDQRDRIFDRFYQIDQSDTRRVGGVGMGLYICRRAAERLGARIWLDRSDASGSVFAVRLPTVDRTGHEAADVVTVIARA
;
A
#
# COMPACT_ATOMS: atom_id res chain seq x y z
N MET A 1 15.16 -20.46 11.44
CA MET A 1 14.10 -19.75 12.17
C MET A 1 13.93 -20.20 13.64
N LEU A 2 14.33 -21.38 14.05
CA LEU A 2 14.24 -21.89 15.46
C LEU A 2 15.43 -21.54 16.38
N ARG A 3 16.36 -20.63 16.00
CA ARG A 3 17.58 -20.31 16.76
C ARG A 3 17.53 -19.01 17.57
N ARG A 4 16.48 -18.18 17.49
CA ARG A 4 16.43 -16.86 18.18
C ARG A 4 15.54 -16.80 19.43
N LEU A 5 14.87 -17.88 19.86
CA LEU A 5 13.98 -17.91 21.03
C LEU A 5 14.65 -18.39 22.32
N ARG A 6 15.96 -18.55 22.36
CA ARG A 6 16.70 -18.76 23.61
C ARG A 6 17.54 -17.51 23.87
N GLY A 7 17.06 -16.64 24.78
CA GLY A 7 18.00 -15.82 25.54
C GLY A 7 19.14 -16.74 25.96
N ARG A 8 20.39 -16.38 25.67
CA ARG A 8 21.56 -17.21 25.98
C ARG A 8 21.40 -17.75 27.41
N PRO A 9 21.42 -19.04 27.68
CA PRO A 9 21.27 -19.58 29.03
C PRO A 9 22.30 -19.01 30.03
N GLY A 10 23.34 -18.28 29.56
CA GLY A 10 24.27 -17.54 30.36
C GLY A 10 23.81 -16.15 30.86
N SER A 11 22.82 -15.50 30.24
CA SER A 11 22.43 -14.13 30.63
C SER A 11 21.72 -14.08 31.99
N HIS A 12 20.81 -15.01 32.25
CA HIS A 12 20.14 -15.11 33.56
C HIS A 12 21.14 -15.49 34.67
N ALA A 13 22.11 -16.35 34.39
CA ALA A 13 23.15 -16.73 35.33
C ALA A 13 24.04 -15.54 35.72
N ALA A 14 24.39 -14.68 34.75
CA ALA A 14 25.17 -13.47 35.00
C ALA A 14 24.44 -12.48 35.92
N VAL A 15 23.12 -12.27 35.74
CA VAL A 15 22.32 -11.42 36.63
C VAL A 15 22.20 -12.03 38.03
N TRP A 16 22.05 -13.35 38.17
CA TRP A 16 22.09 -14.02 39.49
C TRP A 16 23.44 -13.87 40.19
N ILE A 17 24.54 -13.97 39.47
CA ILE A 17 25.88 -13.75 40.01
C ILE A 17 26.02 -12.30 40.51
N LEU A 18 25.59 -11.32 39.73
CA LEU A 18 25.59 -9.92 40.11
C LEU A 18 24.71 -9.69 41.35
N THR A 19 23.53 -10.30 41.43
CA THR A 19 22.63 -10.23 42.59
C THR A 19 23.28 -10.79 43.84
N ALA A 20 23.95 -11.95 43.74
CA ALA A 20 24.69 -12.56 44.85
C ALA A 20 25.85 -11.68 45.30
N ALA A 21 26.59 -11.08 44.37
CA ALA A 21 27.67 -10.14 44.67
C ALA A 21 27.16 -8.89 45.43
N LEU A 22 25.96 -8.37 45.06
CA LEU A 22 25.33 -7.25 45.75
C LEU A 22 24.93 -7.62 47.17
N PHE A 23 24.36 -8.80 47.40
CA PHE A 23 24.07 -9.27 48.75
C PHE A 23 25.34 -9.45 49.58
N ALA A 24 26.40 -10.04 49.02
CA ALA A 24 27.67 -10.19 49.71
C ALA A 24 28.32 -8.83 50.05
N GLY A 25 28.31 -7.89 49.08
CA GLY A 25 28.77 -6.52 49.29
C GLY A 25 27.96 -5.78 50.35
N SER A 26 26.62 -5.96 50.34
CA SER A 26 25.73 -5.43 51.40
C SER A 26 26.11 -5.98 52.78
N GLY A 27 26.43 -7.27 52.87
CA GLY A 27 26.88 -7.88 54.12
C GLY A 27 28.20 -7.30 54.63
N LEU A 28 29.14 -7.04 53.75
CA LEU A 28 30.45 -6.42 54.09
C LEU A 28 30.26 -4.96 54.54
N LEU A 29 29.47 -4.17 53.82
CA LEU A 29 29.15 -2.79 54.22
C LEU A 29 28.42 -2.74 55.56
N TRP A 30 27.48 -3.67 55.79
CA TRP A 30 26.78 -3.81 57.06
C TRP A 30 27.70 -4.03 58.24
N LEU A 31 28.71 -4.89 58.11
CA LEU A 31 29.69 -5.13 59.18
C LEU A 31 30.45 -3.85 59.58
N GLY A 32 30.68 -2.96 58.60
CA GLY A 32 31.38 -1.68 58.85
C GLY A 32 30.51 -0.64 59.56
N VAL A 33 29.20 -0.69 59.37
CA VAL A 33 28.28 0.38 59.87
C VAL A 33 27.25 -0.09 60.92
N ARG A 34 27.29 -1.36 61.35
CA ARG A 34 26.30 -1.93 62.29
C ARG A 34 26.22 -1.22 63.63
N GLY A 35 27.28 -0.53 64.06
CA GLY A 35 27.40 0.20 65.34
C GLY A 35 27.20 1.71 65.18
N GLU A 36 26.97 2.21 63.97
CA GLU A 36 26.78 3.65 63.72
C GLU A 36 25.42 4.12 64.23
N GLU A 37 25.42 5.27 64.92
CA GLU A 37 24.19 5.94 65.33
C GLU A 37 23.74 6.99 64.30
N PRO A 38 22.43 7.13 64.10
CA PRO A 38 21.93 8.15 63.18
C PRO A 38 22.29 9.57 63.65
N PRO A 39 22.45 10.54 62.73
CA PRO A 39 22.81 11.91 63.07
C PRO A 39 21.92 12.56 64.16
N PHE A 40 20.67 12.19 64.21
CA PHE A 40 19.68 12.73 65.17
C PHE A 40 19.13 11.63 66.09
N ALA A 41 20.00 10.82 66.71
CA ALA A 41 19.60 9.72 67.62
C ALA A 41 18.77 10.20 68.82
N GLY A 42 18.97 11.44 69.34
CA GLY A 42 18.22 12.05 70.40
C GLY A 42 17.01 12.89 69.96
N GLY A 43 16.70 12.93 68.67
CA GLY A 43 15.58 13.68 68.10
C GLY A 43 14.22 12.94 68.14
N PRO A 44 13.20 13.46 67.41
CA PRO A 44 11.93 12.77 67.27
C PRO A 44 12.10 11.37 66.69
N SER A 45 11.45 10.37 67.29
CA SER A 45 11.52 8.99 66.81
C SER A 45 10.68 8.80 65.53
N LEU A 46 11.29 8.24 64.50
CA LEU A 46 10.60 7.86 63.27
C LEU A 46 10.29 6.35 63.31
N PRO A 47 9.00 5.94 63.42
CA PRO A 47 8.65 4.52 63.45
C PRO A 47 9.04 3.82 62.13
N LEU A 48 9.66 2.63 62.25
CA LEU A 48 10.13 1.87 61.07
C LEU A 48 9.02 1.53 60.09
N TRP A 49 7.80 1.29 60.56
CA TRP A 49 6.66 1.00 59.69
C TRP A 49 6.26 2.23 58.84
N VAL A 50 6.35 3.46 59.41
CA VAL A 50 6.09 4.70 58.63
C VAL A 50 7.12 4.82 57.50
N LEU A 51 8.38 4.57 57.80
CA LEU A 51 9.44 4.62 56.80
C LEU A 51 9.27 3.53 55.74
N ALA A 52 8.90 2.30 56.11
CA ALA A 52 8.61 1.22 55.18
C ALA A 52 7.43 1.54 54.26
N VAL A 53 6.34 2.08 54.82
CA VAL A 53 5.17 2.54 54.02
C VAL A 53 5.60 3.66 53.07
N SER A 54 6.41 4.64 53.51
CA SER A 54 6.86 5.76 52.69
C SER A 54 7.71 5.26 51.50
N PHE A 55 8.61 4.28 51.67
CA PHE A 55 9.34 3.64 50.60
C PHE A 55 8.42 2.86 49.65
N GLY A 56 7.43 2.16 50.19
CA GLY A 56 6.43 1.46 49.37
C GLY A 56 5.60 2.42 48.52
N VAL A 57 5.12 3.52 49.10
CA VAL A 57 4.39 4.57 48.36
C VAL A 57 5.26 5.20 47.29
N ALA A 58 6.52 5.56 47.58
CA ALA A 58 7.45 6.11 46.61
C ALA A 58 7.74 5.15 45.43
N GLU A 59 7.68 3.84 45.66
CA GLU A 59 7.88 2.82 44.62
C GLU A 59 6.58 2.52 43.84
N VAL A 60 5.40 2.80 44.38
CA VAL A 60 4.13 2.73 43.66
C VAL A 60 3.95 3.94 42.75
N PHE A 61 4.23 5.14 43.26
CA PHE A 61 4.11 6.40 42.50
C PHE A 61 5.41 6.72 41.78
N VAL A 62 5.69 5.99 40.72
CA VAL A 62 6.88 6.21 39.87
C VAL A 62 6.50 6.83 38.55
N MET A 63 7.43 7.58 37.99
CA MET A 63 7.33 8.15 36.65
C MET A 63 8.16 7.33 35.68
N HIS A 64 7.57 6.96 34.54
CA HIS A 64 8.26 6.28 33.48
C HIS A 64 8.55 7.29 32.37
N ILE A 65 9.76 7.81 32.29
CA ILE A 65 10.15 8.76 31.24
C ILE A 65 10.81 7.96 30.11
N ARG A 66 10.25 8.04 28.91
CA ARG A 66 10.92 7.52 27.71
C ARG A 66 11.91 8.55 27.21
N ILE A 67 13.19 8.20 27.20
CA ILE A 67 14.25 8.98 26.56
C ILE A 67 14.78 8.15 25.39
N ALA A 68 14.51 8.59 24.19
CA ALA A 68 14.78 7.85 22.95
C ALA A 68 14.05 6.48 22.92
N ARG A 69 14.78 5.37 22.94
CA ARG A 69 14.22 4.00 22.89
C ARG A 69 14.14 3.30 24.26
N HIS A 70 14.41 4.01 25.37
CA HIS A 70 14.53 3.42 26.70
C HIS A 70 13.58 4.11 27.69
N ALA A 71 12.82 3.32 28.42
CA ALA A 71 11.99 3.81 29.52
C ALA A 71 12.84 3.84 30.79
N GLN A 72 12.98 5.02 31.41
CA GLN A 72 13.56 5.18 32.71
C GLN A 72 12.48 5.39 33.77
N THR A 73 12.69 4.77 34.93
CA THR A 73 11.75 4.85 36.03
C THR A 73 12.34 5.73 37.11
N PHE A 74 11.63 6.80 37.45
CA PHE A 74 12.01 7.70 38.51
C PHE A 74 11.01 7.57 39.69
N SER A 75 11.54 7.54 40.89
CA SER A 75 10.71 7.45 42.09
C SER A 75 11.00 8.63 43.04
N LEU A 76 10.16 8.84 44.05
CA LEU A 76 10.38 9.80 45.11
C LEU A 76 11.14 9.17 46.29
N ALA A 77 11.86 8.07 46.07
CA ALA A 77 12.50 7.27 47.13
C ALA A 77 13.64 8.01 47.86
N GLU A 78 14.18 9.08 47.28
CA GLU A 78 15.18 9.93 47.93
C GLU A 78 14.64 10.63 49.17
N ILE A 79 13.36 11.01 49.18
CA ILE A 79 12.73 11.67 50.36
C ILE A 79 12.74 10.76 51.59
N PRO A 80 12.14 9.55 51.58
CA PRO A 80 12.24 8.64 52.70
C PRO A 80 13.68 8.18 53.03
N LEU A 81 14.58 8.14 52.01
CA LEU A 81 15.99 7.81 52.25
C LEU A 81 16.68 8.86 53.10
N VAL A 82 16.48 10.16 52.84
CA VAL A 82 17.03 11.27 53.63
C VAL A 82 16.53 11.21 55.07
N PHE A 83 15.24 10.96 55.28
CA PHE A 83 14.68 10.77 56.63
C PHE A 83 15.27 9.55 57.34
N GLY A 84 15.42 8.44 56.64
CA GLY A 84 16.00 7.24 57.19
C GLY A 84 17.48 7.41 57.58
N LEU A 85 18.29 8.07 56.73
CA LEU A 85 19.66 8.41 57.03
C LEU A 85 19.78 9.37 58.23
N ALA A 86 18.81 10.25 58.45
CA ALA A 86 18.81 11.23 59.52
C ALA A 86 18.43 10.65 60.90
N PHE A 87 17.37 9.79 60.96
CA PHE A 87 16.73 9.39 62.20
C PHE A 87 16.78 7.90 62.54
N THR A 88 17.27 7.03 61.62
CA THR A 88 17.10 5.60 61.75
C THR A 88 18.49 4.91 61.77
N ALA A 89 18.70 3.96 62.68
CA ALA A 89 19.90 3.14 62.68
C ALA A 89 20.03 2.35 61.37
N PRO A 90 21.25 2.08 60.88
CA PRO A 90 21.50 1.45 59.57
C PRO A 90 20.68 0.19 59.31
N GLY A 91 20.52 -0.69 60.31
CA GLY A 91 19.70 -1.91 60.14
C GLY A 91 18.24 -1.67 59.98
N GLY A 92 17.68 -0.71 60.73
CA GLY A 92 16.29 -0.30 60.63
C GLY A 92 15.97 0.33 59.26
N LEU A 93 16.88 1.15 58.75
CA LEU A 93 16.75 1.80 57.46
C LEU A 93 16.72 0.76 56.31
N VAL A 94 17.70 -0.16 56.28
CA VAL A 94 17.76 -1.21 55.26
C VAL A 94 16.52 -2.13 55.34
N LEU A 95 16.09 -2.49 56.54
CA LEU A 95 14.91 -3.31 56.76
C LEU A 95 13.64 -2.59 56.24
N ALA A 96 13.43 -1.33 56.64
CA ALA A 96 12.26 -0.55 56.23
C ALA A 96 12.21 -0.40 54.70
N GLN A 97 13.34 -0.10 54.05
CA GLN A 97 13.41 0.02 52.61
C GLN A 97 13.18 -1.32 51.91
N THR A 98 13.84 -2.40 52.36
CA THR A 98 13.70 -3.73 51.75
C THR A 98 12.27 -4.25 51.83
N VAL A 99 11.61 -4.05 52.97
CA VAL A 99 10.21 -4.45 53.16
C VAL A 99 9.26 -3.58 52.31
N GLY A 100 9.42 -2.26 52.38
CA GLY A 100 8.53 -1.33 51.67
C GLY A 100 8.63 -1.50 50.15
N VAL A 101 9.85 -1.46 49.62
CA VAL A 101 10.10 -1.65 48.19
C VAL A 101 9.73 -3.07 47.76
N GLY A 102 10.11 -4.10 48.54
CA GLY A 102 9.84 -5.50 48.23
C GLY A 102 8.34 -5.78 48.07
N ILE A 103 7.50 -5.26 48.99
CA ILE A 103 6.04 -5.39 48.90
C ILE A 103 5.50 -4.66 47.67
N ALA A 104 5.92 -3.43 47.42
CA ALA A 104 5.48 -2.67 46.25
C ALA A 104 5.81 -3.38 44.91
N LEU A 105 7.02 -3.90 44.76
CA LEU A 105 7.46 -4.62 43.59
C LEU A 105 6.77 -5.99 43.41
N ALA A 106 6.55 -6.71 44.52
CA ALA A 106 5.92 -8.04 44.48
C ALA A 106 4.40 -7.96 44.25
N VAL A 107 3.70 -7.08 44.96
CA VAL A 107 2.22 -7.02 44.96
C VAL A 107 1.71 -6.10 43.84
N HIS A 108 2.23 -4.88 43.76
CA HIS A 108 1.71 -3.87 42.84
C HIS A 108 2.27 -4.07 41.43
N ARG A 109 3.58 -4.24 41.28
CA ARG A 109 4.24 -4.44 39.99
C ARG A 109 4.34 -5.89 39.52
N ARG A 110 4.04 -6.86 40.38
CA ARG A 110 4.04 -8.31 40.08
C ARG A 110 5.32 -8.76 39.34
N GLN A 111 6.48 -8.28 39.77
CA GLN A 111 7.75 -8.58 39.14
C GLN A 111 8.12 -10.05 39.25
N LYS A 112 8.79 -10.56 38.18
CA LYS A 112 9.34 -11.94 38.19
C LYS A 112 10.43 -12.07 39.28
N PRO A 113 10.64 -13.28 39.89
CA PRO A 113 11.54 -13.47 41.02
C PRO A 113 12.97 -12.94 40.79
N LEU A 114 13.56 -13.14 39.61
CA LEU A 114 14.91 -12.66 39.30
C LEU A 114 15.02 -11.13 39.38
N ARG A 115 14.04 -10.40 38.85
CA ARG A 115 14.02 -8.93 38.88
C ARG A 115 13.74 -8.41 40.27
N LEU A 116 12.80 -9.05 40.98
CA LEU A 116 12.48 -8.70 42.36
C LEU A 116 13.72 -8.81 43.25
N THR A 117 14.43 -9.97 43.20
CA THR A 117 15.61 -10.22 44.04
C THR A 117 16.75 -9.27 43.69
N PHE A 118 16.98 -9.00 42.38
CA PHE A 118 17.99 -8.04 41.95
C PHE A 118 17.68 -6.62 42.47
N ASN A 119 16.43 -6.12 42.28
CA ASN A 119 16.07 -4.78 42.70
C ASN A 119 16.17 -4.60 44.22
N VAL A 120 15.75 -5.60 45.00
CA VAL A 120 15.89 -5.58 46.46
C VAL A 120 17.37 -5.57 46.87
N ALA A 121 18.23 -6.42 46.27
CA ALA A 121 19.65 -6.46 46.55
C ALA A 121 20.36 -5.15 46.18
N GLN A 122 20.03 -4.58 45.04
CA GLN A 122 20.59 -3.31 44.55
C GLN A 122 20.19 -2.15 45.50
N ARG A 123 18.91 -2.07 45.93
CA ARG A 123 18.46 -1.05 46.91
C ARG A 123 19.14 -1.19 48.25
N ALA A 124 19.25 -2.41 48.80
CA ALA A 124 19.95 -2.65 50.07
C ALA A 124 21.42 -2.22 49.99
N PHE A 125 22.12 -2.56 48.89
CA PHE A 125 23.52 -2.20 48.66
C PHE A 125 23.69 -0.68 48.57
N THR A 126 22.90 0.03 47.76
CA THR A 126 23.01 1.49 47.59
C THR A 126 22.65 2.24 48.88
N THR A 127 21.69 1.75 49.66
CA THR A 127 21.36 2.34 50.99
C THR A 127 22.51 2.20 51.97
N LEU A 128 23.13 1.02 52.05
CA LEU A 128 24.30 0.83 52.94
C LEU A 128 25.49 1.69 52.49
N LEU A 129 25.67 1.84 51.18
CA LEU A 129 26.70 2.73 50.63
C LEU A 129 26.45 4.19 51.04
N ALA A 130 25.16 4.64 51.01
CA ALA A 130 24.79 5.96 51.49
C ALA A 130 25.06 6.14 52.97
N VAL A 131 24.77 5.12 53.81
CA VAL A 131 25.10 5.13 55.24
C VAL A 131 26.59 5.25 55.49
N VAL A 132 27.41 4.45 54.78
CA VAL A 132 28.88 4.52 54.86
C VAL A 132 29.38 5.91 54.51
N PHE A 133 28.84 6.47 53.41
CA PHE A 133 29.20 7.83 52.98
C PHE A 133 28.91 8.88 54.04
N VAL A 134 27.74 8.83 54.71
CA VAL A 134 27.37 9.74 55.80
C VAL A 134 28.35 9.54 56.99
N ALA A 135 28.66 8.29 57.38
CA ALA A 135 29.60 7.98 58.45
C ALA A 135 30.99 8.54 58.18
N VAL A 136 31.53 8.33 56.97
CA VAL A 136 32.84 8.87 56.54
C VAL A 136 32.81 10.39 56.55
N CYS A 137 31.78 11.03 56.01
CA CYS A 137 31.67 12.49 56.02
C CYS A 137 31.62 13.05 57.42
N ARG A 138 30.92 12.39 58.35
CA ARG A 138 30.84 12.81 59.77
C ARG A 138 32.20 12.72 60.48
N SER A 139 33.04 11.76 60.11
CA SER A 139 34.40 11.60 60.66
C SER A 139 35.41 12.58 60.05
N ALA A 140 35.20 13.00 58.80
CA ALA A 140 36.14 13.81 58.02
C ALA A 140 35.84 15.32 58.03
N LEU A 141 34.58 15.72 58.22
CA LEU A 141 34.15 17.10 58.13
C LEU A 141 33.94 17.70 59.54
N PRO A 142 34.08 19.05 59.67
CA PRO A 142 33.81 19.73 60.94
C PRO A 142 32.34 19.52 61.38
N ALA A 143 32.14 19.30 62.69
CA ALA A 143 30.79 19.13 63.21
C ALA A 143 29.94 20.40 63.00
N GLY A 144 28.77 20.23 62.36
CA GLY A 144 27.84 21.35 62.11
C GLY A 144 26.72 21.00 61.10
N TRP A 145 25.71 21.85 61.05
CA TRP A 145 24.59 21.68 60.14
C TRP A 145 24.99 21.64 58.64
N PRO A 146 25.90 22.51 58.16
CA PRO A 146 26.25 22.49 56.74
C PRO A 146 26.93 21.18 56.30
N SER A 147 27.83 20.63 57.15
CA SER A 147 28.52 19.35 56.83
C SER A 147 27.54 18.17 56.82
N LEU A 148 26.53 18.20 57.69
CA LEU A 148 25.50 17.16 57.69
C LEU A 148 24.61 17.23 56.45
N TRP A 149 24.19 18.43 56.02
CA TRP A 149 23.39 18.58 54.81
C TRP A 149 24.15 18.16 53.57
N VAL A 150 25.43 18.53 53.46
CA VAL A 150 26.30 18.10 52.38
C VAL A 150 26.49 16.58 52.40
N SER A 151 26.59 15.94 53.58
CA SER A 151 26.71 14.51 53.73
C SER A 151 25.46 13.77 53.27
N LEU A 152 24.25 14.23 53.66
CA LEU A 152 23.00 13.64 53.24
C LEU A 152 22.77 13.80 51.75
N PHE A 153 23.10 14.97 51.20
CA PHE A 153 22.96 15.27 49.79
C PHE A 153 23.91 14.39 48.93
N GLY A 154 25.19 14.33 49.34
CA GLY A 154 26.17 13.50 48.65
C GLY A 154 25.87 11.98 48.73
N ALA A 155 25.30 11.53 49.88
CA ALA A 155 24.92 10.13 50.07
C ALA A 155 23.76 9.70 49.15
N THR A 156 22.73 10.52 49.02
CA THR A 156 21.59 10.24 48.12
C THR A 156 21.99 10.28 46.67
N LEU A 157 22.82 11.26 46.27
CA LEU A 157 23.35 11.36 44.90
C LEU A 157 24.25 10.17 44.55
N LEU A 158 25.10 9.75 45.46
CA LEU A 158 25.97 8.55 45.30
C LEU A 158 25.12 7.28 45.17
N ALA A 159 24.09 7.13 46.00
CA ALA A 159 23.21 5.97 45.98
C ALA A 159 22.44 5.88 44.64
N ASP A 160 21.96 7.02 44.11
CA ASP A 160 21.27 7.10 42.83
C ASP A 160 22.21 6.78 41.64
N LEU A 161 23.36 7.41 41.62
CA LEU A 161 24.38 7.19 40.56
C LEU A 161 24.81 5.74 40.47
N VAL A 162 25.17 5.14 41.63
CA VAL A 162 25.56 3.73 41.70
C VAL A 162 24.39 2.82 41.37
N GLY A 163 23.19 3.17 41.80
CA GLY A 163 21.96 2.46 41.47
C GLY A 163 21.70 2.41 39.97
N ALA A 164 21.80 3.57 39.30
CA ALA A 164 21.66 3.68 37.86
C ALA A 164 22.73 2.89 37.10
N MET A 165 23.97 2.93 37.56
CA MET A 165 25.09 2.14 37.00
C MET A 165 24.84 0.63 37.09
N LEU A 166 24.37 0.15 38.25
CA LEU A 166 24.11 -1.29 38.48
C LEU A 166 22.94 -1.79 37.61
N ILE A 167 21.90 -0.97 37.43
CA ILE A 167 20.80 -1.29 36.52
C ILE A 167 21.29 -1.38 35.07
N ASN A 168 22.12 -0.43 34.63
CA ASN A 168 22.69 -0.47 33.27
C ASN A 168 23.58 -1.70 33.04
N VAL A 169 24.38 -2.08 34.05
CA VAL A 169 25.18 -3.32 33.99
C VAL A 169 24.27 -4.55 33.88
N ALA A 170 23.20 -4.63 34.67
CA ALA A 170 22.27 -5.75 34.64
C ALA A 170 21.55 -5.85 33.28
N ILE A 171 21.19 -4.71 32.68
CA ILE A 171 20.61 -4.66 31.33
C ILE A 171 21.64 -5.11 30.28
N GLY A 172 22.88 -4.62 30.37
CA GLY A 172 23.95 -5.01 29.45
C GLY A 172 24.31 -6.50 29.51
N LEU A 173 24.21 -7.13 30.69
CA LEU A 173 24.39 -8.58 30.86
C LEU A 173 23.18 -9.39 30.31
N SER A 174 22.00 -8.79 30.25
CA SER A 174 20.79 -9.42 29.76
C SER A 174 20.62 -9.24 28.23
N ASP A 175 21.00 -8.09 27.71
CA ASP A 175 20.87 -7.70 26.28
C ASP A 175 22.26 -7.21 25.80
N ASP A 176 22.74 -7.72 24.67
CA ASP A 176 24.09 -7.47 24.09
C ASP A 176 24.32 -6.00 23.65
N LYS A 177 23.56 -5.04 24.17
CA LYS A 177 23.59 -3.62 23.81
C LYS A 177 23.79 -2.72 25.03
N MET A 178 25.04 -2.56 25.42
CA MET A 178 25.44 -1.50 26.35
C MET A 178 25.26 -0.13 25.68
N LYS A 179 24.31 0.69 26.13
CA LYS A 179 24.00 1.99 25.53
C LYS A 179 23.98 3.14 26.53
N LEU A 180 24.78 4.13 26.17
CA LEU A 180 24.71 5.56 26.45
C LEU A 180 24.44 5.99 27.92
N LEU A 181 25.52 6.08 28.66
CA LEU A 181 25.58 6.69 30.00
C LEU A 181 25.21 8.19 29.98
N ASP A 182 25.49 8.92 28.89
CA ASP A 182 25.41 10.39 28.85
C ASP A 182 24.00 10.96 28.91
N GLN A 183 22.98 10.29 28.35
CA GLN A 183 21.60 10.79 28.37
C GLN A 183 20.83 10.44 29.66
N VAL A 184 21.28 9.39 30.35
CA VAL A 184 20.67 8.89 31.61
C VAL A 184 21.02 9.81 32.78
N ILE A 185 22.20 10.42 32.75
CA ILE A 185 22.73 11.22 33.85
C ILE A 185 21.99 12.57 33.99
N GLY A 186 21.60 13.24 32.90
CA GLY A 186 21.13 14.63 32.97
C GLY A 186 19.77 14.83 33.67
N LEU A 187 18.72 14.11 33.29
CA LEU A 187 17.37 14.31 33.84
C LEU A 187 17.17 13.61 35.18
N GLY A 188 17.78 12.43 35.34
CA GLY A 188 17.75 11.64 36.58
C GLY A 188 18.37 12.41 37.75
N THR A 189 19.57 12.92 37.56
CA THR A 189 20.29 13.70 38.57
C THR A 189 19.53 14.97 38.98
N SER A 190 18.86 15.65 38.05
CA SER A 190 18.06 16.85 38.37
C SER A 190 16.89 16.53 39.28
N LEU A 191 16.21 15.40 39.08
CA LEU A 191 15.08 14.98 39.93
C LEU A 191 15.57 14.50 41.30
N THR A 192 16.68 13.72 41.32
CA THR A 192 17.33 13.30 42.56
C THR A 192 17.77 14.50 43.40
N VAL A 193 18.33 15.55 42.78
CA VAL A 193 18.67 16.80 43.44
C VAL A 193 17.44 17.46 44.06
N ALA A 194 16.35 17.59 43.31
CA ALA A 194 15.12 18.21 43.78
C ALA A 194 14.47 17.41 44.95
N ASN A 195 14.39 16.07 44.80
CA ASN A 195 13.81 15.21 45.86
C ASN A 195 14.68 15.19 47.11
N THR A 196 15.99 15.18 46.98
CA THR A 196 16.91 15.23 48.11
C THR A 196 16.80 16.58 48.86
N ALA A 197 16.76 17.69 48.12
CA ALA A 197 16.58 19.01 48.71
C ALA A 197 15.24 19.08 49.50
N LEU A 198 14.16 18.54 48.90
CA LEU A 198 12.86 18.46 49.55
C LEU A 198 12.89 17.55 50.79
N GLY A 199 13.61 16.44 50.72
CA GLY A 199 13.84 15.56 51.86
C GLY A 199 14.58 16.25 53.02
N ILE A 200 15.63 17.02 52.70
CA ILE A 200 16.41 17.80 53.70
C ILE A 200 15.53 18.86 54.34
N VAL A 201 14.75 19.63 53.57
CA VAL A 201 13.77 20.61 54.09
C VAL A 201 12.76 19.89 54.99
N GLY A 202 12.29 18.70 54.57
CA GLY A 202 11.39 17.89 55.40
C GLY A 202 11.99 17.46 56.73
N VAL A 203 13.26 17.09 56.74
CA VAL A 203 14.00 16.76 58.00
C VAL A 203 14.10 18.00 58.91
N MET A 204 14.39 19.19 58.35
CA MET A 204 14.43 20.44 59.13
C MET A 204 13.08 20.77 59.77
N VAL A 205 12.01 20.65 58.99
CA VAL A 205 10.64 20.88 59.47
C VAL A 205 10.26 19.86 60.55
N PHE A 206 10.60 18.57 60.35
CA PHE A 206 10.31 17.49 61.29
C PHE A 206 11.01 17.68 62.62
N LEU A 207 12.22 18.20 62.64
CA LEU A 207 12.97 18.51 63.87
C LEU A 207 12.33 19.61 64.70
N GLN A 208 11.70 20.57 64.04
CA GLN A 208 11.02 21.70 64.76
C GLN A 208 9.60 21.37 65.14
N GLN A 209 8.83 20.81 64.21
CA GLN A 209 7.42 20.45 64.40
C GLN A 209 7.10 19.18 63.62
N PRO A 210 7.11 17.99 64.26
CA PRO A 210 6.91 16.72 63.56
C PRO A 210 5.59 16.66 62.75
N ALA A 211 4.51 17.27 63.23
CA ALA A 211 3.24 17.31 62.50
C ALA A 211 3.30 18.13 61.21
N ALA A 212 4.17 19.12 61.13
CA ALA A 212 4.31 19.98 59.96
C ALA A 212 5.00 19.29 58.77
N VAL A 213 5.59 18.10 58.98
CA VAL A 213 6.19 17.29 57.89
C VAL A 213 5.17 16.96 56.80
N LEU A 214 3.86 16.93 57.11
CA LEU A 214 2.81 16.76 56.11
C LEU A 214 2.80 17.87 55.05
N LEU A 215 3.36 19.04 55.33
CA LEU A 215 3.52 20.11 54.34
C LEU A 215 4.51 19.74 53.20
N VAL A 216 5.38 18.76 53.41
CA VAL A 216 6.31 18.25 52.39
C VAL A 216 5.56 17.40 51.36
N VAL A 217 4.40 16.84 51.73
CA VAL A 217 3.60 16.00 50.80
C VAL A 217 3.08 16.81 49.61
N ALA A 218 2.68 18.06 49.83
CA ALA A 218 2.14 18.91 48.75
C ALA A 218 3.17 19.20 47.63
N PRO A 219 4.39 19.70 47.92
CA PRO A 219 5.41 19.85 46.89
C PRO A 219 5.87 18.53 46.27
N ALA A 220 5.92 17.43 47.04
CA ALA A 220 6.22 16.11 46.49
C ALA A 220 5.15 15.64 45.48
N ALA A 221 3.87 15.80 45.86
CA ALA A 221 2.75 15.49 44.97
C ALA A 221 2.75 16.39 43.71
N THR A 222 3.04 17.68 43.87
CA THR A 222 3.14 18.62 42.75
C THR A 222 4.27 18.24 41.80
N THR A 223 5.44 17.86 42.32
CA THR A 223 6.58 17.39 41.50
C THR A 223 6.23 16.13 40.74
N TYR A 224 5.53 15.18 41.38
CA TYR A 224 5.04 13.99 40.74
C TYR A 224 4.03 14.29 39.61
N LEU A 225 3.02 15.10 39.89
CA LEU A 225 1.99 15.46 38.92
C LEU A 225 2.58 16.23 37.72
N ALA A 226 3.48 17.19 37.98
CA ALA A 226 4.17 17.94 36.94
C ALA A 226 5.04 17.01 36.06
N GLY A 227 5.80 16.13 36.69
CA GLY A 227 6.61 15.15 35.97
C GLY A 227 5.76 14.18 35.14
N LYS A 228 4.63 13.72 35.68
CA LYS A 228 3.67 12.88 34.94
C LYS A 228 3.07 13.64 33.76
N ALA A 229 2.58 14.85 33.95
CA ALA A 229 2.04 15.68 32.87
C ALA A 229 3.07 15.96 31.78
N PHE A 230 4.32 16.22 32.16
CA PHE A 230 5.42 16.41 31.22
C PHE A 230 5.70 15.15 30.39
N THR A 231 5.71 13.97 31.01
CA THR A 231 5.93 12.70 30.28
C THR A 231 4.79 12.38 29.35
N ASP A 232 3.55 12.62 29.74
CA ASP A 232 2.37 12.41 28.92
C ASP A 232 2.37 13.38 27.71
N LEU A 233 2.79 14.63 27.93
CA LEU A 233 2.93 15.61 26.86
C LEU A 233 4.06 15.24 25.88
N GLN A 234 5.20 14.79 26.37
CA GLN A 234 6.29 14.31 25.51
C GLN A 234 5.88 13.09 24.69
N ARG A 235 5.19 12.12 25.27
CA ARG A 235 4.65 10.99 24.51
C ARG A 235 3.77 11.45 23.36
N LYS A 236 2.80 12.31 23.64
CA LYS A 236 1.90 12.84 22.61
C LYS A 236 2.66 13.60 21.51
N HIS A 237 3.70 14.33 21.90
CA HIS A 237 4.55 15.05 20.93
C HIS A 237 5.34 14.09 20.03
N ASP A 238 5.95 13.06 20.60
CA ASP A 238 6.69 12.04 19.86
C ASP A 238 5.77 11.25 18.92
N ASP A 239 4.59 10.89 19.37
CA ASP A 239 3.56 10.20 18.58
C ASP A 239 3.13 11.06 17.37
N LEU A 240 2.90 12.36 17.59
CA LEU A 240 2.58 13.31 16.52
C LEU A 240 3.72 13.44 15.49
N LEU A 241 4.97 13.52 15.95
CA LEU A 241 6.13 13.57 15.05
C LEU A 241 6.28 12.28 14.22
N GLN A 242 6.02 11.14 14.82
CA GLN A 242 6.04 9.85 14.12
C GLN A 242 4.91 9.75 13.10
N LEU A 243 3.70 10.17 13.45
CA LEU A 243 2.57 10.27 12.53
C LEU A 243 2.87 11.21 11.36
N GLN A 244 3.44 12.40 11.63
CA GLN A 244 3.86 13.32 10.57
C GLN A 244 4.90 12.72 9.62
N ARG A 245 5.87 11.97 10.16
CA ARG A 245 6.87 11.29 9.34
C ARG A 245 6.24 10.20 8.47
N ALA A 246 5.38 9.37 9.04
CA ALA A 246 4.65 8.34 8.31
C ALA A 246 3.82 8.93 7.16
N THR A 247 3.07 10.00 7.46
CA THR A 247 2.24 10.70 6.46
C THR A 247 3.10 11.36 5.38
N GLY A 248 4.23 11.99 5.77
CA GLY A 248 5.14 12.62 4.82
C GLY A 248 5.87 11.64 3.91
N LEU A 249 6.17 10.43 4.38
CA LEU A 249 6.74 9.36 3.57
C LEU A 249 5.70 8.80 2.60
N ALA A 250 4.47 8.58 3.07
CA ALA A 250 3.37 8.11 2.23
C ALA A 250 2.98 9.11 1.11
N GLN A 251 3.16 10.42 1.34
CA GLN A 251 2.88 11.45 0.33
C GLN A 251 3.98 11.64 -0.72
N ARG A 252 5.21 11.21 -0.45
CA ARG A 252 6.34 11.36 -1.38
C ARG A 252 6.38 10.29 -2.46
N SER A 253 5.83 9.12 -2.21
CA SER A 253 5.74 8.04 -3.18
C SER A 253 4.32 8.03 -3.75
N LEU A 254 4.19 8.35 -5.04
CA LEU A 254 2.91 8.35 -5.76
C LEU A 254 2.52 6.92 -6.18
N GLU A 255 3.49 6.02 -6.29
CA GLU A 255 3.26 4.63 -6.65
C GLU A 255 3.01 3.77 -5.40
N ARG A 256 1.96 2.97 -5.45
CA ARG A 256 1.54 2.10 -4.34
C ARG A 256 2.60 1.06 -3.98
N GLU A 257 3.30 0.54 -4.99
CA GLU A 257 4.33 -0.48 -4.84
C GLU A 257 5.53 0.01 -4.03
N ASP A 258 5.88 1.29 -4.13
CA ASP A 258 6.96 1.90 -3.35
C ASP A 258 6.50 2.38 -1.97
N MET A 259 5.25 2.84 -1.86
CA MET A 259 4.70 3.44 -0.65
C MET A 259 4.45 2.40 0.46
N VAL A 260 3.84 1.26 0.11
CA VAL A 260 3.40 0.25 1.09
C VAL A 260 4.57 -0.37 1.86
N PRO A 261 5.69 -0.77 1.22
CA PRO A 261 6.86 -1.27 1.93
C PRO A 261 7.44 -0.28 2.95
N VAL A 262 7.61 0.97 2.55
CA VAL A 262 8.15 2.03 3.42
C VAL A 262 7.23 2.25 4.62
N LEU A 263 5.92 2.27 4.38
CA LEU A 263 4.92 2.42 5.41
C LEU A 263 4.94 1.25 6.41
N LEU A 264 5.04 0.02 5.92
CA LEU A 264 5.10 -1.18 6.78
C LEU A 264 6.36 -1.21 7.63
N HIS A 265 7.52 -0.85 7.08
CA HIS A 265 8.76 -0.72 7.86
C HIS A 265 8.60 0.30 8.98
N HIS A 266 8.06 1.49 8.64
CA HIS A 266 7.86 2.54 9.63
C HIS A 266 6.82 2.14 10.70
N THR A 267 5.73 1.50 10.31
CA THR A 267 4.70 0.98 11.23
C THR A 267 5.30 -0.05 12.17
N ARG A 268 6.10 -0.99 11.66
CA ARG A 268 6.79 -2.00 12.47
C ARG A 268 7.71 -1.37 13.51
N GLU A 269 8.48 -0.35 13.11
CA GLU A 269 9.37 0.37 14.05
C GLU A 269 8.60 1.18 15.09
N MET A 270 7.54 1.88 14.67
CA MET A 270 6.71 2.73 15.52
C MET A 270 6.06 1.94 16.67
N PHE A 271 5.53 0.76 16.36
CA PHE A 271 4.87 -0.11 17.34
C PHE A 271 5.82 -1.11 18.01
N ASN A 272 7.12 -1.05 17.69
CA ASN A 272 8.14 -1.99 18.18
C ASN A 272 7.66 -3.44 17.99
N ALA A 273 7.12 -3.74 16.80
CA ALA A 273 6.54 -5.03 16.43
C ALA A 273 7.55 -5.90 15.67
N ASP A 274 7.40 -7.22 15.74
CA ASP A 274 8.20 -8.16 14.95
C ASP A 274 7.70 -8.20 13.50
N ILE A 275 6.38 -8.09 13.31
CA ILE A 275 5.71 -8.18 12.01
C ILE A 275 4.80 -6.96 11.80
N ALA A 276 4.85 -6.39 10.59
CA ALA A 276 3.81 -5.51 10.05
C ALA A 276 3.30 -6.08 8.73
N GLU A 277 1.98 -6.13 8.55
CA GLU A 277 1.33 -6.75 7.39
C GLU A 277 0.20 -5.85 6.89
N MET A 278 0.06 -5.75 5.57
CA MET A 278 -1.05 -5.08 4.93
C MET A 278 -1.72 -6.00 3.91
N LEU A 279 -3.02 -6.13 4.02
CA LEU A 279 -3.88 -6.73 3.00
C LEU A 279 -4.53 -5.61 2.20
N LEU A 280 -4.44 -5.65 0.88
CA LEU A 280 -4.95 -4.63 -0.03
C LEU A 280 -5.92 -5.25 -1.03
N TRP A 281 -7.03 -4.59 -1.29
CA TRP A 281 -7.96 -4.91 -2.38
C TRP A 281 -7.69 -3.99 -3.57
N PRO A 282 -7.21 -4.52 -4.72
CA PRO A 282 -6.77 -3.67 -5.84
C PRO A 282 -7.90 -2.83 -6.46
N GLU A 283 -9.07 -3.41 -6.71
CA GLU A 283 -10.20 -2.74 -7.40
C GLU A 283 -11.58 -3.11 -6.84
N GLY A 284 -11.65 -3.56 -5.58
CA GLY A 284 -12.92 -3.91 -4.94
C GLY A 284 -12.91 -5.27 -4.25
N ARG A 285 -13.99 -5.58 -3.52
CA ARG A 285 -14.09 -6.79 -2.68
C ARG A 285 -14.14 -8.10 -3.46
N ASP A 286 -14.44 -8.07 -4.75
CA ASP A 286 -14.60 -9.27 -5.58
C ASP A 286 -13.27 -9.81 -6.11
N GLN A 287 -12.17 -9.07 -5.92
CA GLN A 287 -10.83 -9.51 -6.32
C GLN A 287 -10.06 -10.10 -5.14
N THR A 288 -9.17 -11.05 -5.45
CA THR A 288 -8.28 -11.64 -4.45
C THR A 288 -7.41 -10.55 -3.83
N PRO A 289 -7.44 -10.38 -2.49
CA PRO A 289 -6.61 -9.39 -1.83
C PRO A 289 -5.12 -9.72 -2.01
N VAL A 290 -4.31 -8.69 -2.06
CA VAL A 290 -2.85 -8.81 -2.15
C VAL A 290 -2.25 -8.54 -0.77
N ARG A 291 -1.36 -9.42 -0.34
CA ARG A 291 -0.66 -9.35 0.93
C ARG A 291 0.74 -8.80 0.75
N CYS A 292 1.08 -7.84 1.61
CA CYS A 292 2.42 -7.30 1.75
C CYS A 292 2.83 -7.41 3.23
N GLN A 293 3.96 -8.03 3.52
CA GLN A 293 4.42 -8.27 4.89
C GLN A 293 5.89 -7.88 5.05
N VAL A 294 6.20 -7.33 6.23
CA VAL A 294 7.57 -7.01 6.67
C VAL A 294 7.84 -7.74 7.98
N GLY A 295 8.89 -8.53 7.99
CA GLY A 295 9.40 -9.25 9.16
C GLY A 295 10.84 -8.87 9.52
N PRO A 296 11.44 -9.56 10.51
CA PRO A 296 12.82 -9.32 10.90
C PRO A 296 13.78 -9.83 9.81
N GLY A 297 14.51 -8.91 9.18
CA GLY A 297 15.55 -9.20 8.19
C GLY A 297 15.07 -9.28 6.75
N ASP A 298 13.82 -8.87 6.48
CA ASP A 298 13.31 -8.75 5.13
C ASP A 298 13.86 -7.46 4.50
N GLU A 299 14.69 -7.60 3.46
CA GLU A 299 15.20 -6.49 2.66
C GLU A 299 14.33 -6.24 1.41
N GLU A 300 13.68 -7.28 0.88
CA GLU A 300 12.74 -7.20 -0.23
C GLU A 300 11.33 -7.60 0.23
N ILE A 301 10.35 -6.84 -0.18
CA ILE A 301 8.94 -7.01 0.17
C ILE A 301 8.18 -7.37 -1.09
N ALA A 302 7.62 -8.57 -1.10
CA ALA A 302 6.80 -9.05 -2.21
C ALA A 302 5.31 -8.76 -1.98
N PHE A 303 4.61 -8.43 -3.07
CA PHE A 303 3.15 -8.40 -3.11
C PHE A 303 2.65 -9.78 -3.57
N GLU A 304 2.15 -10.56 -2.63
CA GLU A 304 1.69 -11.92 -2.90
C GLU A 304 0.16 -12.00 -2.85
N PRO A 305 -0.48 -12.80 -3.72
CA PRO A 305 -1.91 -13.08 -3.57
C PRO A 305 -2.17 -13.68 -2.18
N ALA A 306 -3.12 -13.11 -1.44
CA ALA A 306 -3.43 -13.60 -0.11
C ALA A 306 -4.26 -14.88 -0.23
N ALA A 307 -3.70 -16.00 0.22
CA ALA A 307 -4.42 -17.28 0.35
C ALA A 307 -5.37 -17.29 1.57
N LEU A 308 -6.02 -16.16 1.87
CA LEU A 308 -6.87 -15.98 3.04
C LEU A 308 -8.32 -15.90 2.61
N ASP A 309 -9.17 -16.66 3.30
CA ASP A 309 -10.61 -16.46 3.18
C ASP A 309 -10.97 -15.14 3.89
N PRO A 310 -11.40 -14.10 3.14
CA PRO A 310 -11.79 -12.83 3.74
C PRO A 310 -13.10 -12.93 4.53
N THR A 311 -13.74 -14.11 4.57
CA THR A 311 -15.00 -14.36 5.27
C THR A 311 -14.80 -15.02 6.64
N GLU A 312 -13.60 -15.51 6.97
CA GLU A 312 -13.31 -16.16 8.24
C GLU A 312 -12.21 -15.45 9.05
N GLY A 313 -12.37 -15.46 10.37
CA GLY A 313 -11.38 -14.97 11.33
C GLY A 313 -11.44 -13.47 11.62
N VAL A 314 -10.31 -12.92 12.11
CA VAL A 314 -10.22 -11.52 12.56
C VAL A 314 -10.33 -10.54 11.39
N TRP A 315 -9.75 -10.87 10.24
CA TRP A 315 -9.79 -10.00 9.06
C TRP A 315 -11.20 -9.89 8.48
N ALA A 316 -11.96 -10.99 8.46
CA ALA A 316 -13.37 -10.96 8.06
C ALA A 316 -14.19 -10.06 8.96
N ARG A 317 -13.95 -10.14 10.27
CA ARG A 317 -14.60 -9.29 11.25
C ARG A 317 -14.23 -7.81 11.05
N VAL A 318 -12.94 -7.50 10.95
CA VAL A 318 -12.46 -6.13 10.72
C VAL A 318 -12.97 -5.57 9.38
N ALA A 319 -13.05 -6.41 8.34
CA ALA A 319 -13.56 -6.02 7.04
C ALA A 319 -15.07 -5.74 7.04
N SER A 320 -15.86 -6.50 7.82
CA SER A 320 -17.32 -6.38 7.88
C SER A 320 -17.79 -5.32 8.88
N GLU A 321 -17.25 -5.35 10.11
CA GLU A 321 -17.64 -4.45 11.20
C GLU A 321 -16.93 -3.09 11.12
N ARG A 322 -15.80 -3.02 10.37
CA ARG A 322 -14.92 -1.84 10.25
C ARG A 322 -14.40 -1.33 11.58
N GLU A 323 -14.30 -2.23 12.54
CA GLU A 323 -13.76 -1.96 13.85
C GLU A 323 -12.37 -2.54 14.00
N SER A 324 -11.49 -1.80 14.68
CA SER A 324 -10.16 -2.26 14.99
C SER A 324 -10.20 -3.28 16.14
N VAL A 325 -9.35 -4.29 16.07
CA VAL A 325 -9.28 -5.35 17.06
C VAL A 325 -7.93 -5.34 17.77
N LEU A 326 -7.96 -5.24 19.10
CA LEU A 326 -6.80 -5.36 19.96
C LEU A 326 -6.74 -6.78 20.56
N LEU A 327 -5.62 -7.45 20.37
CA LEU A 327 -5.34 -8.80 20.87
C LEU A 327 -4.19 -8.75 21.85
N SER A 328 -4.53 -8.62 23.14
CA SER A 328 -3.53 -8.58 24.22
C SER A 328 -3.26 -9.99 24.78
N ARG A 329 -2.08 -10.19 25.35
CA ARG A 329 -1.69 -11.46 26.04
C ARG A 329 -2.34 -11.58 27.42
N PRO A 330 -2.94 -12.74 27.78
CA PRO A 330 -3.26 -13.91 26.96
C PRO A 330 -4.50 -13.69 26.09
N ILE A 331 -4.51 -14.21 24.87
CA ILE A 331 -5.70 -14.15 23.99
C ILE A 331 -6.80 -14.99 24.63
N ARG A 332 -7.89 -14.34 25.09
CA ARG A 332 -8.98 -14.99 25.82
C ARG A 332 -10.01 -15.65 24.90
N ASN A 333 -10.18 -15.15 23.68
CA ASN A 333 -11.10 -15.71 22.70
C ASN A 333 -10.51 -16.96 22.04
N GLU A 334 -11.20 -18.09 22.12
CA GLU A 334 -10.69 -19.39 21.66
C GLU A 334 -10.56 -19.47 20.13
N ALA A 335 -11.48 -18.88 19.37
CA ALA A 335 -11.42 -18.83 17.92
C ALA A 335 -10.22 -17.99 17.45
N LEU A 336 -10.02 -16.83 18.09
CA LEU A 336 -8.86 -15.98 17.83
C LEU A 336 -7.55 -16.66 18.21
N ARG A 337 -7.54 -17.41 19.31
CA ARG A 337 -6.36 -18.16 19.76
C ARG A 337 -5.97 -19.26 18.77
N ARG A 338 -6.92 -20.00 18.20
CA ARG A 338 -6.64 -21.00 17.16
C ARG A 338 -6.06 -20.34 15.92
N PHE A 339 -6.73 -19.32 15.42
CA PHE A 339 -6.32 -18.59 14.22
C PHE A 339 -4.90 -17.99 14.31
N PHE A 340 -4.57 -17.38 15.46
CA PHE A 340 -3.23 -16.84 15.70
C PHE A 340 -2.22 -17.89 16.18
N GLY A 341 -2.69 -18.97 16.79
CA GLY A 341 -1.86 -20.09 17.22
C GLY A 341 -1.19 -20.81 16.06
N ASP A 342 -1.90 -21.02 14.96
CA ASP A 342 -1.36 -21.57 13.72
C ASP A 342 -0.26 -20.67 13.10
N ARG A 343 -0.33 -19.35 13.35
CA ARG A 343 0.64 -18.35 12.90
C ARG A 343 1.69 -18.00 13.95
N GLN A 344 1.64 -18.60 15.14
CA GLN A 344 2.53 -18.33 16.28
C GLN A 344 2.49 -16.87 16.77
N ILE A 345 1.43 -16.11 16.48
CA ILE A 345 1.25 -14.72 16.89
C ILE A 345 0.77 -14.68 18.36
N ARG A 346 1.44 -13.88 19.18
CA ARG A 346 1.20 -13.76 20.63
C ARG A 346 0.29 -12.60 21.00
N ASP A 347 0.41 -11.49 20.31
CA ASP A 347 -0.40 -10.28 20.42
C ASP A 347 -0.41 -9.54 19.08
N ALA A 348 -1.48 -8.78 18.82
CA ALA A 348 -1.62 -8.03 17.57
C ALA A 348 -2.60 -6.86 17.71
N ILE A 349 -2.46 -5.88 16.85
CA ILE A 349 -3.49 -4.89 16.52
C ILE A 349 -3.82 -5.07 15.05
N VAL A 350 -5.12 -5.15 14.75
CA VAL A 350 -5.65 -5.27 13.39
C VAL A 350 -6.64 -4.15 13.18
N ALA A 351 -6.46 -3.33 12.15
CA ALA A 351 -7.34 -2.20 11.88
C ALA A 351 -7.69 -2.09 10.39
N PRO A 352 -8.92 -1.65 10.07
CA PRO A 352 -9.33 -1.40 8.70
C PRO A 352 -8.66 -0.12 8.17
N VAL A 353 -8.24 -0.17 6.92
CA VAL A 353 -7.79 1.00 6.16
C VAL A 353 -8.95 1.39 5.25
N SER A 354 -9.75 2.35 5.70
CA SER A 354 -11.00 2.74 5.02
C SER A 354 -11.04 4.24 4.75
N SER A 355 -11.57 4.62 3.60
CA SER A 355 -11.84 6.02 3.24
C SER A 355 -13.22 6.14 2.58
N ASP A 356 -14.04 7.11 3.03
CA ASP A 356 -15.40 7.37 2.53
C ASP A 356 -16.24 6.09 2.34
N ASP A 357 -16.35 5.30 3.41
CA ASP A 357 -17.07 4.03 3.43
C ASP A 357 -16.50 2.91 2.53
N GLN A 358 -15.40 3.13 1.84
CA GLN A 358 -14.72 2.11 1.06
C GLN A 358 -13.56 1.49 1.87
N LEU A 359 -13.58 0.17 2.02
CA LEU A 359 -12.45 -0.57 2.57
C LEU A 359 -11.38 -0.72 1.49
N LEU A 360 -10.22 -0.14 1.73
CA LEU A 360 -9.04 -0.20 0.84
C LEU A 360 -8.10 -1.34 1.22
N GLY A 361 -8.06 -1.66 2.53
CA GLY A 361 -7.15 -2.66 3.06
C GLY A 361 -7.35 -2.94 4.54
N ILE A 362 -6.51 -3.80 5.08
CA ILE A 362 -6.38 -4.07 6.52
C ILE A 362 -4.91 -4.00 6.88
N LEU A 363 -4.59 -3.21 7.90
CA LEU A 363 -3.25 -3.10 8.45
C LEU A 363 -3.18 -3.90 9.74
N THR A 364 -2.10 -4.66 9.92
CA THR A 364 -1.84 -5.49 11.09
C THR A 364 -0.43 -5.25 11.60
N VAL A 365 -0.26 -5.12 12.92
CA VAL A 365 1.02 -5.26 13.61
C VAL A 365 0.92 -6.40 14.60
N ALA A 366 1.97 -7.21 14.70
CA ALA A 366 1.97 -8.39 15.53
C ALA A 366 3.32 -8.60 16.24
N ASP A 367 3.26 -9.32 17.36
CA ASP A 367 4.39 -9.74 18.16
C ASP A 367 5.26 -8.57 18.62
N ARG A 368 4.77 -7.83 19.63
CA ARG A 368 5.55 -6.77 20.26
C ARG A 368 6.89 -7.32 20.74
N LEU A 369 7.98 -6.66 20.36
CA LEU A 369 9.36 -7.12 20.62
C LEU A 369 9.74 -7.10 22.12
N ASP A 370 8.95 -6.41 22.94
CA ASP A 370 9.13 -6.41 24.39
C ASP A 370 8.47 -7.65 25.01
N ASP A 371 9.25 -8.49 25.70
CA ASP A 371 8.75 -9.70 26.38
C ASP A 371 7.81 -9.40 27.55
N PHE A 372 7.71 -8.14 28.01
CA PHE A 372 7.02 -7.74 29.24
C PHE A 372 5.82 -6.84 29.01
N SER A 373 5.71 -6.21 27.84
CA SER A 373 4.55 -5.41 27.45
C SER A 373 3.79 -6.08 26.32
N THR A 374 2.49 -5.94 26.33
CA THR A 374 1.59 -6.27 25.22
C THR A 374 1.04 -4.97 24.67
N PHE A 375 0.46 -4.99 23.48
CA PHE A 375 -0.27 -3.83 22.98
C PHE A 375 -1.42 -3.47 23.91
N ASP A 376 -1.65 -2.18 24.10
CA ASP A 376 -2.68 -1.62 24.97
C ASP A 376 -3.67 -0.71 24.19
N HIS A 377 -4.59 -0.07 24.92
CA HIS A 377 -5.57 0.82 24.27
C HIS A 377 -4.95 2.09 23.69
N ASP A 378 -3.90 2.61 24.28
CA ASP A 378 -3.20 3.80 23.77
C ASP A 378 -2.52 3.45 22.42
N ASP A 379 -1.90 2.26 22.34
CA ASP A 379 -1.35 1.72 21.10
C ASP A 379 -2.45 1.54 20.02
N LEU A 380 -3.66 1.10 20.41
CA LEU A 380 -4.81 0.94 19.51
C LEU A 380 -5.27 2.28 18.94
N GLU A 381 -5.42 3.31 19.78
CA GLU A 381 -5.82 4.66 19.33
C GLU A 381 -4.80 5.27 18.37
N LEU A 382 -3.51 5.11 18.68
CA LEU A 382 -2.42 5.54 17.80
C LEU A 382 -2.44 4.80 16.47
N PHE A 383 -2.67 3.48 16.48
CA PHE A 383 -2.75 2.65 15.30
C PHE A 383 -3.96 3.01 14.42
N GLN A 384 -5.11 3.30 15.02
CA GLN A 384 -6.29 3.79 14.31
C GLN A 384 -6.02 5.14 13.62
N THR A 385 -5.33 6.04 14.33
CA THR A 385 -4.93 7.32 13.74
C THR A 385 -4.00 7.12 12.56
N LEU A 386 -3.02 6.23 12.67
CA LEU A 386 -2.12 5.86 11.57
C LEU A 386 -2.89 5.28 10.38
N THR A 387 -3.80 4.32 10.62
CA THR A 387 -4.58 3.69 9.54
C THR A 387 -5.48 4.68 8.80
N ASN A 388 -6.02 5.68 9.48
CA ASN A 388 -6.76 6.77 8.83
C ASN A 388 -5.86 7.60 7.88
N HIS A 389 -4.64 7.93 8.31
CA HIS A 389 -3.68 8.62 7.44
C HIS A 389 -3.23 7.76 6.26
N VAL A 390 -2.99 6.47 6.50
CA VAL A 390 -2.67 5.49 5.47
C VAL A 390 -3.80 5.38 4.44
N ALA A 391 -5.05 5.36 4.89
CA ALA A 391 -6.21 5.31 4.01
C ALA A 391 -6.28 6.51 3.05
N VAL A 392 -6.02 7.72 3.57
CA VAL A 392 -5.97 8.94 2.74
C VAL A 392 -4.82 8.86 1.73
N ALA A 393 -3.64 8.41 2.13
CA ALA A 393 -2.49 8.28 1.25
C ALA A 393 -2.74 7.24 0.13
N LEU A 394 -3.25 6.06 0.48
CA LEU A 394 -3.60 5.00 -0.49
C LEU A 394 -4.67 5.48 -1.47
N ARG A 395 -5.69 6.17 -0.97
CA ARG A 395 -6.73 6.72 -1.84
C ARG A 395 -6.18 7.74 -2.82
N ASN A 396 -5.33 8.65 -2.37
CA ASN A 396 -4.70 9.64 -3.23
C ASN A 396 -3.85 8.96 -4.32
N SER A 397 -3.08 7.92 -3.99
CA SER A 397 -2.33 7.12 -4.95
C SER A 397 -3.24 6.46 -5.99
N LEU A 398 -4.34 5.81 -5.56
CA LEU A 398 -5.32 5.19 -6.45
C LEU A 398 -6.00 6.22 -7.39
N LEU A 399 -6.33 7.40 -6.87
CA LEU A 399 -6.90 8.48 -7.68
C LEU A 399 -5.89 9.01 -8.70
N HIS A 400 -4.63 9.12 -8.32
CA HIS A 400 -3.55 9.55 -9.22
C HIS A 400 -3.35 8.55 -10.37
N GLU A 401 -3.26 7.26 -10.07
CA GLU A 401 -3.17 6.21 -11.09
C GLU A 401 -4.35 6.23 -12.06
N ARG A 402 -5.58 6.43 -11.54
CA ARG A 402 -6.78 6.52 -12.39
C ARG A 402 -6.74 7.76 -13.28
N LEU A 403 -6.31 8.89 -12.74
CA LEU A 403 -6.18 10.14 -13.49
C LEU A 403 -5.14 10.02 -14.60
N GLU A 404 -3.98 9.43 -14.32
CA GLU A 404 -2.94 9.20 -15.32
C GLU A 404 -3.42 8.28 -16.45
N ARG A 405 -4.12 7.18 -16.11
CA ARG A 405 -4.71 6.29 -17.12
C ARG A 405 -5.76 7.02 -17.97
N ALA A 406 -6.59 7.84 -17.34
CA ALA A 406 -7.62 8.62 -18.06
C ALA A 406 -6.98 9.66 -18.99
N LEU A 407 -5.94 10.38 -18.52
CA LEU A 407 -5.20 11.35 -19.33
C LEU A 407 -4.46 10.67 -20.49
N ALA A 408 -3.82 9.52 -20.26
CA ALA A 408 -3.17 8.74 -21.31
C ALA A 408 -4.19 8.31 -22.38
N HIS A 409 -5.35 7.83 -21.96
CA HIS A 409 -6.44 7.44 -22.88
C HIS A 409 -6.99 8.64 -23.68
N GLU A 410 -7.23 9.79 -23.02
CA GLU A 410 -7.68 11.02 -23.68
C GLU A 410 -6.64 11.54 -24.68
N THR A 411 -5.38 11.54 -24.29
CA THR A 411 -4.26 11.99 -25.15
C THR A 411 -4.15 11.11 -26.40
N GLU A 412 -4.25 9.79 -26.25
CA GLU A 412 -4.21 8.86 -27.37
C GLU A 412 -5.45 9.01 -28.28
N THR A 413 -6.62 9.20 -27.69
CA THR A 413 -7.85 9.46 -28.45
C THR A 413 -7.75 10.77 -29.24
N SER A 414 -7.21 11.83 -28.64
CA SER A 414 -6.98 13.12 -29.30
C SER A 414 -5.95 12.98 -30.44
N ARG A 415 -4.86 12.28 -30.21
CA ARG A 415 -3.83 12.01 -31.22
C ARG A 415 -4.41 11.28 -32.44
N LEU A 416 -5.20 10.22 -32.20
CA LEU A 416 -5.88 9.47 -33.27
C LEU A 416 -6.86 10.33 -34.06
N LYS A 417 -7.58 11.23 -33.37
CA LYS A 417 -8.50 12.18 -34.00
C LYS A 417 -7.76 13.18 -34.89
N ASP A 418 -6.64 13.73 -34.44
CA ASP A 418 -5.84 14.68 -35.20
C ASP A 418 -5.21 14.02 -36.45
N GLU A 419 -4.70 12.81 -36.31
CA GLU A 419 -4.17 12.01 -37.40
C GLU A 419 -5.26 11.69 -38.44
N PHE A 420 -6.48 11.39 -37.98
CA PHE A 420 -7.65 11.22 -38.83
C PHE A 420 -7.93 12.47 -39.68
N VAL A 421 -8.06 13.63 -39.03
CA VAL A 421 -8.36 14.89 -39.73
C VAL A 421 -7.29 15.22 -40.77
N ALA A 422 -6.02 15.00 -40.42
CA ALA A 422 -4.90 15.23 -41.33
C ALA A 422 -4.96 14.29 -42.53
N THR A 423 -5.15 12.98 -42.32
CA THR A 423 -5.20 11.95 -43.38
C THR A 423 -6.40 12.17 -44.32
N VAL A 424 -7.60 12.38 -43.74
CA VAL A 424 -8.79 12.67 -44.56
C VAL A 424 -8.60 13.93 -45.40
N SER A 425 -8.07 15.00 -44.82
CA SER A 425 -7.81 16.25 -45.54
C SER A 425 -6.87 16.06 -46.71
N HIS A 426 -5.82 15.25 -46.53
CA HIS A 426 -4.86 14.94 -47.59
C HIS A 426 -5.51 14.12 -48.73
N GLU A 427 -6.24 13.07 -48.38
CA GLU A 427 -6.85 12.15 -49.35
C GLU A 427 -8.06 12.79 -50.10
N LEU A 428 -8.74 13.77 -49.50
CA LEU A 428 -9.74 14.57 -50.19
C LEU A 428 -9.11 15.61 -51.12
N ARG A 429 -7.98 16.23 -50.74
CA ARG A 429 -7.29 17.28 -51.52
C ARG A 429 -6.75 16.77 -52.85
N THR A 430 -6.18 15.57 -52.84
CA THR A 430 -5.52 15.00 -54.03
C THR A 430 -6.49 14.81 -55.22
N PRO A 431 -7.65 14.09 -55.08
CA PRO A 431 -8.59 13.95 -56.17
C PRO A 431 -9.22 15.29 -56.58
N LEU A 432 -9.50 16.18 -55.59
CA LEU A 432 -10.04 17.50 -55.87
C LEU A 432 -9.09 18.34 -56.75
N THR A 433 -7.79 18.32 -56.44
CA THR A 433 -6.75 19.00 -57.21
C THR A 433 -6.67 18.46 -58.64
N ASN A 434 -6.83 17.14 -58.83
CA ASN A 434 -6.81 16.51 -60.13
C ASN A 434 -8.05 16.87 -60.97
N VAL A 435 -9.26 16.89 -60.33
CA VAL A 435 -10.47 17.39 -60.98
C VAL A 435 -10.32 18.85 -61.45
N GLN A 436 -9.84 19.71 -60.50
CA GLN A 436 -9.60 21.12 -60.83
C GLN A 436 -8.53 21.28 -61.91
N GLY A 437 -7.49 20.47 -61.90
CA GLY A 437 -6.43 20.46 -62.93
C GLY A 437 -6.99 20.12 -64.32
N SER A 438 -7.78 19.03 -64.42
CA SER A 438 -8.42 18.61 -65.69
C SER A 438 -9.35 19.69 -66.21
N VAL A 439 -10.22 20.25 -65.37
CA VAL A 439 -11.15 21.32 -65.75
C VAL A 439 -10.41 22.60 -66.13
N LYS A 440 -9.40 23.04 -65.37
CA LYS A 440 -8.60 24.24 -65.69
C LYS A 440 -7.83 24.05 -66.99
N THR A 441 -7.34 22.85 -67.29
CA THR A 441 -6.66 22.53 -68.53
C THR A 441 -7.61 22.66 -69.75
N LEU A 442 -8.82 22.12 -69.62
CA LEU A 442 -9.84 22.25 -70.65
C LEU A 442 -10.32 23.69 -70.90
N LEU A 443 -10.28 24.55 -69.87
CA LEU A 443 -10.69 25.97 -69.95
C LEU A 443 -9.58 26.86 -70.54
N ARG A 444 -8.39 26.36 -70.83
CA ARG A 444 -7.29 27.13 -71.48
C ARG A 444 -7.66 27.49 -72.91
N ARG A 445 -7.56 28.76 -73.23
CA ARG A 445 -7.86 29.31 -74.57
C ARG A 445 -6.65 29.34 -75.51
N ASP A 446 -5.47 29.17 -74.96
CA ASP A 446 -4.16 29.19 -75.63
C ASP A 446 -3.77 27.80 -76.24
N VAL A 447 -4.52 26.76 -75.87
CA VAL A 447 -4.31 25.38 -76.37
C VAL A 447 -5.55 24.88 -77.06
N ARG A 448 -5.42 24.27 -78.20
CA ARG A 448 -6.50 23.58 -78.94
C ARG A 448 -6.38 22.09 -78.65
N PHE A 449 -7.34 21.51 -77.96
CA PHE A 449 -7.42 20.07 -77.75
C PHE A 449 -8.25 19.39 -78.81
N THR A 450 -7.83 18.21 -79.20
CA THR A 450 -8.66 17.33 -80.03
C THR A 450 -9.84 16.78 -79.29
N PRO A 451 -10.90 16.32 -79.93
CA PRO A 451 -12.07 15.71 -79.24
C PRO A 451 -11.68 14.51 -78.36
N ALA A 452 -10.67 13.74 -78.74
CA ALA A 452 -10.15 12.61 -77.97
C ALA A 452 -9.45 13.07 -76.71
N GLU A 453 -8.59 14.09 -76.78
CA GLU A 453 -7.93 14.67 -75.56
C GLU A 453 -8.91 15.33 -74.60
N GLN A 454 -9.91 16.02 -75.16
CA GLN A 454 -11.00 16.58 -74.33
C GLN A 454 -11.75 15.48 -73.58
N HIS A 455 -12.06 14.39 -74.28
CA HIS A 455 -12.75 13.24 -73.66
C HIS A 455 -11.91 12.60 -72.59
N GLU A 456 -10.58 12.45 -72.78
CA GLU A 456 -9.66 11.92 -71.79
C GLU A 456 -9.62 12.76 -70.50
N PHE A 457 -9.56 14.10 -70.61
CA PHE A 457 -9.59 14.98 -69.45
C PHE A 457 -10.94 14.93 -68.71
N LEU A 458 -12.05 14.83 -69.43
CA LEU A 458 -13.36 14.68 -68.85
C LEU A 458 -13.50 13.34 -68.10
N MET A 459 -13.06 12.26 -68.70
CA MET A 459 -13.05 10.94 -68.07
C MET A 459 -12.11 10.89 -66.85
N ALA A 460 -10.97 11.61 -66.89
CA ALA A 460 -10.11 11.74 -65.73
C ALA A 460 -10.77 12.50 -64.58
N ALA A 461 -11.45 13.61 -64.92
CA ALA A 461 -12.20 14.39 -63.90
C ALA A 461 -13.32 13.56 -63.30
N ASP A 462 -14.07 12.81 -64.11
CA ASP A 462 -15.18 11.95 -63.67
C ASP A 462 -14.69 10.85 -62.73
N ARG A 463 -13.61 10.12 -63.10
CA ARG A 463 -12.98 9.10 -62.23
C ARG A 463 -12.59 9.66 -60.87
N HIS A 464 -11.98 10.85 -60.82
CA HIS A 464 -11.58 11.49 -59.56
C HIS A 464 -12.76 11.98 -58.72
N THR A 465 -13.87 12.42 -59.37
CA THR A 465 -15.09 12.80 -58.70
C THR A 465 -15.80 11.60 -58.08
N GLU A 466 -15.86 10.48 -58.79
CA GLU A 466 -16.44 9.25 -58.25
C GLU A 466 -15.60 8.66 -57.12
N ARG A 467 -14.27 8.79 -57.15
CA ARG A 467 -13.39 8.44 -56.05
C ARG A 467 -13.63 9.33 -54.83
N LEU A 468 -13.83 10.64 -55.02
CA LEU A 468 -14.10 11.59 -53.93
C LEU A 468 -15.45 11.29 -53.26
N LYS A 469 -16.49 10.99 -54.06
CA LYS A 469 -17.80 10.59 -53.55
C LYS A 469 -17.71 9.35 -52.65
N ARG A 470 -16.99 8.31 -53.09
CA ARG A 470 -16.77 7.08 -52.30
C ARG A 470 -16.06 7.37 -50.98
N LEU A 471 -15.02 8.19 -50.98
CA LEU A 471 -14.32 8.58 -49.78
C LEU A 471 -15.22 9.24 -48.74
N ILE A 472 -16.11 10.16 -49.21
CA ILE A 472 -17.07 10.83 -48.36
C ILE A 472 -18.08 9.83 -47.78
N GLU A 473 -18.61 8.91 -48.59
CA GLU A 473 -19.55 7.87 -48.19
C GLU A 473 -18.93 6.94 -47.13
N ASP A 474 -17.65 6.59 -47.29
CA ASP A 474 -16.91 5.75 -46.35
C ASP A 474 -16.66 6.45 -45.00
N ILE A 475 -16.36 7.75 -45.03
CA ILE A 475 -16.20 8.56 -43.79
C ILE A 475 -17.52 8.67 -43.05
N LEU A 476 -18.61 8.98 -43.76
CA LEU A 476 -19.96 9.09 -43.20
C LEU A 476 -20.48 7.77 -42.66
N PHE A 477 -20.13 6.66 -43.30
CA PHE A 477 -20.47 5.33 -42.80
C PHE A 477 -19.71 5.02 -41.50
N ALA A 478 -18.37 5.22 -41.47
CA ALA A 478 -17.58 5.02 -40.28
C ALA A 478 -18.10 5.85 -39.09
N ALA A 479 -18.44 7.13 -39.30
CA ALA A 479 -18.96 8.00 -38.27
C ALA A 479 -20.33 7.53 -37.73
N ARG A 480 -21.23 7.02 -38.62
CA ARG A 480 -22.53 6.48 -38.19
C ARG A 480 -22.44 5.20 -37.39
N VAL A 481 -21.48 4.34 -37.72
CA VAL A 481 -21.31 3.08 -37.00
C VAL A 481 -20.66 3.30 -35.62
N GLU A 482 -19.84 4.34 -35.46
CA GLU A 482 -19.26 4.73 -34.18
C GLU A 482 -20.27 5.34 -33.20
N SER A 483 -21.37 5.95 -33.70
CA SER A 483 -22.40 6.55 -32.84
C SER A 483 -23.46 5.57 -32.30
N ASP A 484 -23.28 4.26 -32.51
CA ASP A 484 -24.25 3.22 -32.11
C ASP A 484 -25.70 3.51 -32.60
N GLU A 485 -25.84 4.29 -33.67
CA GLU A 485 -27.12 4.55 -34.24
C GLU A 485 -27.72 3.24 -34.81
N PRO A 486 -28.99 2.97 -34.53
CA PRO A 486 -29.66 1.79 -35.08
C PRO A 486 -29.64 1.85 -36.61
N PRO A 487 -29.52 0.69 -37.28
CA PRO A 487 -29.46 0.65 -38.73
C PRO A 487 -30.65 1.33 -39.38
N SER A 488 -30.40 2.21 -40.34
CA SER A 488 -31.42 2.99 -41.03
C SER A 488 -32.35 2.15 -41.92
N ARG A 489 -32.00 0.87 -42.14
CA ARG A 489 -32.72 -0.06 -43.03
C ARG A 489 -33.02 -1.38 -42.30
N PRO A 490 -34.19 -2.00 -42.59
CA PRO A 490 -34.52 -3.28 -41.99
C PRO A 490 -33.63 -4.42 -42.51
N THR A 491 -33.41 -5.40 -41.65
CA THR A 491 -32.78 -6.68 -42.01
C THR A 491 -33.68 -7.44 -42.98
N GLN A 492 -33.12 -7.98 -44.05
CA GLN A 492 -33.83 -8.72 -45.10
C GLN A 492 -33.08 -9.96 -45.55
N GLU A 493 -33.77 -10.86 -46.21
CA GLU A 493 -33.14 -12.00 -46.87
C GLU A 493 -32.38 -11.56 -48.15
N ILE A 494 -31.12 -11.94 -48.27
CA ILE A 494 -30.24 -11.51 -49.33
C ILE A 494 -29.71 -12.75 -50.08
N GLY A 495 -30.03 -12.83 -51.36
CA GLY A 495 -29.46 -13.82 -52.27
C GLY A 495 -28.06 -13.39 -52.70
N LEU A 496 -27.01 -13.95 -52.10
CA LEU A 496 -25.62 -13.57 -52.36
C LEU A 496 -25.20 -13.76 -53.80
N ALA A 497 -25.64 -14.83 -54.45
CA ALA A 497 -25.34 -15.07 -55.89
C ALA A 497 -25.72 -13.89 -56.76
N GLY A 498 -26.98 -13.42 -56.61
CA GLY A 498 -27.45 -12.27 -57.39
C GLY A 498 -26.80 -10.95 -57.02
N LEU A 499 -26.47 -10.75 -55.73
CA LEU A 499 -25.76 -9.55 -55.27
C LEU A 499 -24.34 -9.50 -55.84
N ILE A 500 -23.56 -10.58 -55.76
CA ILE A 500 -22.19 -10.65 -56.25
C ILE A 500 -22.16 -10.54 -57.77
N THR A 501 -23.10 -11.18 -58.51
CA THR A 501 -23.20 -11.04 -59.95
C THR A 501 -23.43 -9.60 -60.34
N ARG A 502 -24.44 -8.92 -59.74
CA ARG A 502 -24.69 -7.49 -60.00
C ARG A 502 -23.47 -6.62 -59.67
N LEU A 503 -22.79 -6.91 -58.57
CA LEU A 503 -21.58 -6.17 -58.16
C LEU A 503 -20.45 -6.29 -59.17
N VAL A 504 -20.18 -7.48 -59.72
CA VAL A 504 -19.12 -7.73 -60.71
C VAL A 504 -19.52 -7.20 -62.09
N GLU A 505 -20.81 -7.13 -62.40
CA GLU A 505 -21.35 -6.56 -63.66
C GLU A 505 -21.43 -5.04 -63.64
N ASP A 506 -21.23 -4.37 -62.50
CA ASP A 506 -21.24 -2.92 -62.38
C ASP A 506 -20.17 -2.30 -63.30
N GLU A 507 -20.55 -1.29 -64.08
CA GLU A 507 -19.68 -0.54 -65.00
C GLU A 507 -18.47 0.09 -64.30
N ALA A 508 -18.55 0.22 -62.97
CA ALA A 508 -17.45 0.75 -62.16
C ALA A 508 -16.15 -0.04 -62.22
N TYR A 509 -16.20 -1.32 -62.63
CA TYR A 509 -14.98 -2.13 -62.76
C TYR A 509 -14.34 -2.02 -64.16
N GLY A 510 -15.04 -1.56 -65.21
CA GLY A 510 -14.52 -1.40 -66.55
C GLY A 510 -13.67 -2.60 -67.02
N ASP A 511 -12.44 -2.36 -67.49
CA ASP A 511 -11.48 -3.40 -67.88
C ASP A 511 -11.06 -4.34 -66.70
N GLY A 512 -11.31 -3.96 -65.44
CA GLY A 512 -11.05 -4.80 -64.27
C GLY A 512 -12.01 -5.99 -64.15
N ARG A 513 -13.18 -5.94 -64.74
CA ARG A 513 -14.20 -7.02 -64.72
C ARG A 513 -13.64 -8.33 -65.29
N GLU A 514 -12.87 -8.28 -66.36
CA GLU A 514 -12.26 -9.47 -66.99
C GLU A 514 -11.26 -10.18 -66.07
N ARG A 515 -10.84 -9.53 -65.02
CA ARG A 515 -9.91 -10.07 -64.02
C ARG A 515 -10.60 -10.73 -62.81
N ILE A 516 -11.92 -10.74 -62.72
CA ILE A 516 -12.64 -11.31 -61.61
C ILE A 516 -13.26 -12.64 -61.98
N ASP A 517 -12.83 -13.71 -61.34
CA ASP A 517 -13.42 -15.04 -61.43
C ASP A 517 -14.36 -15.28 -60.26
N VAL A 518 -15.63 -15.56 -60.56
CA VAL A 518 -16.64 -15.82 -59.50
C VAL A 518 -17.01 -17.32 -59.56
N VAL A 519 -16.87 -17.99 -58.42
CA VAL A 519 -17.24 -19.40 -58.25
C VAL A 519 -18.27 -19.48 -57.13
N ILE A 520 -19.49 -19.82 -57.45
CA ILE A 520 -20.63 -19.93 -56.53
C ILE A 520 -21.04 -21.41 -56.51
N SER A 521 -21.18 -21.96 -55.28
CA SER A 521 -21.72 -23.32 -55.12
C SER A 521 -23.22 -23.36 -55.49
N ASP A 522 -23.66 -24.50 -56.03
CA ASP A 522 -25.05 -24.68 -56.50
C ASP A 522 -26.13 -24.49 -55.42
N THR A 523 -25.75 -24.62 -54.13
CA THR A 523 -26.65 -24.53 -52.97
C THR A 523 -26.14 -23.51 -51.94
N VAL A 524 -26.31 -22.24 -52.25
CA VAL A 524 -26.03 -21.15 -51.28
C VAL A 524 -27.33 -20.64 -50.73
N PRO A 525 -27.60 -20.83 -49.42
CA PRO A 525 -28.81 -20.29 -48.80
C PRO A 525 -28.77 -18.75 -48.74
N PRO A 526 -29.96 -18.08 -48.64
CA PRO A 526 -29.99 -16.65 -48.43
C PRO A 526 -29.43 -16.31 -47.03
N VAL A 527 -28.73 -15.17 -46.94
CA VAL A 527 -28.23 -14.65 -45.67
C VAL A 527 -29.17 -13.60 -45.14
N LEU A 528 -29.25 -13.47 -43.80
CA LEU A 528 -30.06 -12.44 -43.16
C LEU A 528 -29.16 -11.22 -42.85
N GLY A 529 -29.58 -10.05 -43.35
CA GLY A 529 -28.76 -8.87 -43.12
C GLY A 529 -29.28 -7.59 -43.79
N ILE A 530 -28.45 -6.58 -43.75
CA ILE A 530 -28.66 -5.31 -44.46
C ILE A 530 -27.90 -5.38 -45.81
N GLU A 531 -28.61 -5.39 -46.94
CA GLU A 531 -28.01 -5.58 -48.27
C GLU A 531 -26.85 -4.60 -48.52
N GLU A 532 -26.99 -3.35 -48.07
CA GLU A 532 -25.95 -2.32 -48.20
C GLU A 532 -24.66 -2.68 -47.48
N ASP A 533 -24.75 -3.28 -46.30
CA ASP A 533 -23.59 -3.69 -45.50
C ASP A 533 -22.88 -4.89 -46.16
N VAL A 534 -23.64 -5.90 -46.61
CA VAL A 534 -23.09 -7.05 -47.33
C VAL A 534 -22.47 -6.61 -48.65
N TYR A 535 -23.13 -5.76 -49.44
CA TYR A 535 -22.59 -5.17 -50.65
C TYR A 535 -21.27 -4.46 -50.39
N ARG A 536 -21.19 -3.64 -49.36
CA ARG A 536 -20.01 -2.86 -48.96
C ARG A 536 -18.84 -3.76 -48.55
N ILE A 537 -19.08 -4.83 -47.79
CA ILE A 537 -18.05 -5.80 -47.42
C ILE A 537 -17.46 -6.44 -48.69
N VAL A 538 -18.32 -7.03 -49.50
CA VAL A 538 -17.83 -7.79 -50.68
C VAL A 538 -17.12 -6.87 -51.65
N ARG A 539 -17.66 -5.68 -51.91
CA ARG A 539 -17.05 -4.68 -52.77
C ARG A 539 -15.67 -4.23 -52.27
N ASN A 540 -15.53 -3.88 -51.01
CA ASN A 540 -14.25 -3.46 -50.44
C ASN A 540 -13.19 -4.58 -50.55
N LEU A 541 -13.58 -5.84 -50.34
CA LEU A 541 -12.67 -6.96 -50.47
C LEU A 541 -12.23 -7.16 -51.93
N ILE A 542 -13.16 -7.03 -52.92
CA ILE A 542 -12.84 -7.12 -54.34
C ILE A 542 -11.96 -5.94 -54.79
N ASP A 543 -12.30 -4.71 -54.37
CA ASP A 543 -11.53 -3.51 -54.66
C ASP A 543 -10.08 -3.63 -54.16
N ASN A 544 -9.92 -4.11 -52.90
CA ASN A 544 -8.60 -4.37 -52.35
C ASN A 544 -7.85 -5.46 -53.15
N ALA A 545 -8.51 -6.57 -53.50
CA ALA A 545 -7.90 -7.65 -54.24
C ALA A 545 -7.43 -7.20 -55.63
N LEU A 546 -8.23 -6.43 -56.35
CA LEU A 546 -7.86 -5.85 -57.66
C LEU A 546 -6.73 -4.82 -57.55
N LYS A 547 -6.74 -4.03 -56.51
CA LYS A 547 -5.79 -2.97 -56.22
C LYS A 547 -4.39 -3.52 -55.95
N TYR A 548 -4.29 -4.59 -55.17
CA TYR A 548 -3.00 -5.16 -54.74
C TYR A 548 -2.50 -6.31 -55.61
N SER A 549 -3.36 -6.87 -56.46
CA SER A 549 -2.94 -7.87 -57.46
C SER A 549 -2.29 -7.22 -58.68
N PRO A 550 -1.21 -7.78 -59.24
CA PRO A 550 -0.66 -7.36 -60.52
C PRO A 550 -1.72 -7.32 -61.65
N ALA A 551 -1.60 -6.37 -62.57
CA ALA A 551 -2.61 -6.14 -63.61
C ALA A 551 -2.90 -7.35 -64.53
N ASN A 552 -1.96 -8.28 -64.64
CA ASN A 552 -2.05 -9.52 -65.44
C ASN A 552 -2.58 -10.73 -64.62
N GLN A 553 -2.92 -10.54 -63.37
CA GLN A 553 -3.40 -11.62 -62.49
C GLN A 553 -4.91 -11.48 -62.21
N ARG A 554 -5.55 -12.62 -62.02
CA ARG A 554 -6.98 -12.71 -61.75
C ARG A 554 -7.23 -12.78 -60.25
N VAL A 555 -8.34 -12.18 -59.80
CA VAL A 555 -8.90 -12.24 -58.46
C VAL A 555 -10.01 -13.28 -58.45
N THR A 556 -10.06 -14.13 -57.44
CA THR A 556 -11.07 -15.19 -57.36
C THR A 556 -12.01 -14.93 -56.16
N VAL A 557 -13.29 -14.86 -56.44
CA VAL A 557 -14.35 -14.77 -55.39
C VAL A 557 -15.05 -16.12 -55.32
N THR A 558 -15.01 -16.76 -54.16
CA THR A 558 -15.69 -18.04 -53.92
C THR A 558 -16.80 -17.87 -52.90
N VAL A 559 -17.96 -18.43 -53.20
CA VAL A 559 -19.11 -18.44 -52.30
C VAL A 559 -19.56 -19.88 -52.08
N GLY A 560 -19.62 -20.28 -50.83
CA GLY A 560 -20.02 -21.62 -50.41
C GLY A 560 -20.63 -21.66 -49.05
N THR A 561 -21.00 -22.83 -48.58
CA THR A 561 -21.52 -23.07 -47.23
C THR A 561 -20.42 -23.61 -46.33
N ASP A 562 -20.41 -23.18 -45.05
CA ASP A 562 -19.56 -23.69 -43.98
C ASP A 562 -20.43 -23.94 -42.75
N ALA A 563 -20.75 -25.21 -42.51
CA ALA A 563 -21.79 -25.61 -41.58
C ALA A 563 -23.14 -24.94 -41.95
N ASP A 564 -23.73 -24.18 -41.04
CA ASP A 564 -25.00 -23.49 -41.21
C ASP A 564 -24.88 -22.05 -41.74
N ASP A 565 -23.65 -21.57 -41.98
CA ASP A 565 -23.37 -20.19 -42.41
C ASP A 565 -22.91 -20.14 -43.87
N VAL A 566 -23.02 -18.98 -44.51
CA VAL A 566 -22.44 -18.75 -45.85
C VAL A 566 -21.06 -18.13 -45.73
N LEU A 567 -20.11 -18.70 -46.43
CA LEU A 567 -18.72 -18.26 -46.43
C LEU A 567 -18.34 -17.69 -47.81
N VAL A 568 -17.97 -16.40 -47.82
CA VAL A 568 -17.43 -15.71 -48.98
C VAL A 568 -15.92 -15.57 -48.79
N ARG A 569 -15.14 -15.99 -49.76
CA ARG A 569 -13.67 -15.78 -49.80
C ARG A 569 -13.29 -14.98 -51.01
N VAL A 570 -12.42 -14.00 -50.83
CA VAL A 570 -11.81 -13.20 -51.88
C VAL A 570 -10.31 -13.45 -51.87
N HIS A 571 -9.82 -13.99 -52.98
CA HIS A 571 -8.42 -14.36 -53.12
C HIS A 571 -7.72 -13.39 -54.10
N ASP A 572 -6.75 -12.65 -53.57
CA ASP A 572 -5.85 -11.79 -54.33
C ASP A 572 -4.53 -12.52 -54.68
N ARG A 573 -3.79 -11.94 -55.61
CA ARG A 573 -2.45 -12.38 -56.02
C ARG A 573 -1.39 -11.32 -55.69
N GLY A 574 -1.61 -10.60 -54.61
CA GLY A 574 -0.74 -9.54 -54.14
C GLY A 574 0.52 -10.05 -53.43
N PRO A 575 1.29 -9.14 -52.82
CA PRO A 575 2.56 -9.47 -52.15
C PRO A 575 2.37 -10.18 -50.79
N GLY A 576 1.12 -10.38 -50.37
CA GLY A 576 0.80 -10.93 -49.05
C GLY A 576 0.95 -9.89 -47.92
N ILE A 577 0.69 -10.34 -46.70
CA ILE A 577 0.66 -9.53 -45.49
C ILE A 577 1.64 -10.10 -44.47
N PRO A 578 2.62 -9.31 -43.97
CA PRO A 578 3.56 -9.73 -42.96
C PRO A 578 2.86 -10.21 -41.66
N PRO A 579 3.38 -11.27 -40.99
CA PRO A 579 2.72 -11.86 -39.82
C PRO A 579 2.48 -10.88 -38.68
N ASP A 580 3.39 -9.96 -38.44
CA ASP A 580 3.35 -8.94 -37.39
C ASP A 580 2.32 -7.83 -37.64
N GLN A 581 1.74 -7.76 -38.83
CA GLN A 581 0.80 -6.73 -39.25
C GLN A 581 -0.63 -7.25 -39.44
N ARG A 582 -0.83 -8.58 -39.39
CA ARG A 582 -2.11 -9.25 -39.71
C ARG A 582 -3.26 -8.84 -38.81
N ASP A 583 -2.98 -8.60 -37.55
CA ASP A 583 -4.03 -8.19 -36.57
C ASP A 583 -4.43 -6.73 -36.77
N ARG A 584 -3.52 -5.91 -37.28
CA ARG A 584 -3.68 -4.47 -37.45
C ARG A 584 -4.32 -4.03 -38.75
N ILE A 585 -4.36 -4.88 -39.78
CA ILE A 585 -4.94 -4.51 -41.09
C ILE A 585 -6.43 -4.13 -41.01
N PHE A 586 -7.15 -4.51 -39.96
CA PHE A 586 -8.53 -4.15 -39.72
C PHE A 586 -8.67 -2.90 -38.83
N ASP A 587 -7.55 -2.33 -38.35
CA ASP A 587 -7.56 -1.11 -37.57
C ASP A 587 -7.82 0.10 -38.45
N ARG A 588 -8.44 1.11 -37.89
CA ARG A 588 -8.77 2.36 -38.57
C ARG A 588 -7.50 3.06 -39.03
N PHE A 589 -7.46 3.46 -40.32
CA PHE A 589 -6.34 4.17 -40.95
C PHE A 589 -5.03 3.38 -41.08
N TYR A 590 -5.06 2.13 -40.72
CA TYR A 590 -3.84 1.31 -40.84
C TYR A 590 -3.52 1.00 -42.29
N GLN A 591 -2.27 1.22 -42.65
CA GLN A 591 -1.70 0.86 -43.97
C GLN A 591 -0.34 0.18 -43.77
N ILE A 592 -0.05 -0.81 -44.58
CA ILE A 592 1.24 -1.49 -44.57
C ILE A 592 2.24 -0.57 -45.26
N ASP A 593 3.23 -0.03 -44.52
CA ASP A 593 4.33 0.79 -45.08
C ASP A 593 5.31 -0.08 -45.88
N GLN A 594 5.00 -0.28 -47.14
CA GLN A 594 5.97 -0.78 -48.12
C GLN A 594 6.30 0.37 -49.06
N SER A 595 7.58 0.72 -49.16
CA SER A 595 8.11 1.84 -49.97
C SER A 595 7.71 1.82 -51.45
N ASP A 596 7.32 0.67 -51.98
CA ASP A 596 6.85 0.49 -53.37
C ASP A 596 5.33 0.64 -53.53
N THR A 597 4.53 0.59 -52.46
CA THR A 597 3.06 0.70 -52.47
C THR A 597 2.54 2.13 -52.40
N ARG A 598 3.40 3.13 -52.19
CA ARG A 598 3.02 4.57 -52.26
C ARG A 598 2.32 4.99 -53.57
N ARG A 599 2.39 4.18 -54.61
CA ARG A 599 1.67 4.43 -55.89
C ARG A 599 0.18 4.05 -55.83
N VAL A 600 -0.24 3.33 -54.78
CA VAL A 600 -1.62 2.79 -54.69
C VAL A 600 -2.30 3.37 -53.45
N GLY A 601 -2.61 4.67 -53.47
CA GLY A 601 -3.16 5.42 -52.36
C GLY A 601 -4.53 4.92 -51.85
N GLY A 602 -4.82 5.16 -50.59
CA GLY A 602 -6.11 4.89 -49.93
C GLY A 602 -6.10 5.42 -48.50
N VAL A 603 -7.23 5.51 -47.85
CA VAL A 603 -7.36 6.07 -46.48
C VAL A 603 -7.08 5.01 -45.40
N GLY A 604 -6.95 3.73 -45.74
CA GLY A 604 -6.84 2.65 -44.78
C GLY A 604 -8.15 2.37 -44.03
N MET A 605 -9.30 2.73 -44.60
CA MET A 605 -10.62 2.52 -43.97
C MET A 605 -11.36 1.30 -44.51
N GLY A 606 -11.04 0.76 -45.68
CA GLY A 606 -11.83 -0.29 -46.33
C GLY A 606 -12.01 -1.55 -45.47
N LEU A 607 -10.93 -2.12 -44.92
CA LEU A 607 -11.00 -3.30 -44.05
C LEU A 607 -11.63 -3.00 -42.68
N TYR A 608 -11.40 -1.82 -42.12
CA TYR A 608 -12.08 -1.35 -40.92
C TYR A 608 -13.60 -1.29 -41.12
N ILE A 609 -14.05 -0.71 -42.25
CA ILE A 609 -15.47 -0.65 -42.64
C ILE A 609 -16.03 -2.08 -42.81
N CYS A 610 -15.29 -2.98 -43.43
CA CYS A 610 -15.69 -4.39 -43.58
C CYS A 610 -15.90 -5.05 -42.20
N ARG A 611 -14.99 -4.84 -41.27
CA ARG A 611 -15.08 -5.38 -39.90
C ARG A 611 -16.30 -4.81 -39.17
N ARG A 612 -16.50 -3.50 -39.21
CA ARG A 612 -17.65 -2.85 -38.55
C ARG A 612 -18.98 -3.24 -39.18
N ALA A 613 -19.06 -3.34 -40.50
CA ALA A 613 -20.25 -3.83 -41.18
C ALA A 613 -20.54 -5.30 -40.84
N ALA A 614 -19.50 -6.15 -40.76
CA ALA A 614 -19.66 -7.54 -40.33
C ALA A 614 -20.16 -7.65 -38.88
N GLU A 615 -19.62 -6.86 -37.94
CA GLU A 615 -20.07 -6.81 -36.55
C GLU A 615 -21.56 -6.46 -36.44
N ARG A 616 -22.05 -5.48 -37.22
CA ARG A 616 -23.48 -5.12 -37.27
C ARG A 616 -24.38 -6.23 -37.80
N LEU A 617 -23.85 -7.08 -38.66
CA LEU A 617 -24.58 -8.21 -39.26
C LEU A 617 -24.52 -9.48 -38.39
N GLY A 618 -23.80 -9.47 -37.22
CA GLY A 618 -23.46 -10.68 -36.48
C GLY A 618 -22.55 -11.63 -37.27
N ALA A 619 -21.86 -11.10 -38.29
CA ALA A 619 -20.95 -11.82 -39.16
C ALA A 619 -19.50 -11.73 -38.67
N ARG A 620 -18.63 -12.58 -39.21
CA ARG A 620 -17.21 -12.57 -38.90
C ARG A 620 -16.38 -12.42 -40.18
N ILE A 621 -15.39 -11.48 -40.13
CA ILE A 621 -14.41 -11.29 -41.19
C ILE A 621 -13.01 -11.56 -40.64
N TRP A 622 -12.13 -12.20 -41.46
CA TRP A 622 -10.74 -12.49 -41.08
C TRP A 622 -9.86 -12.69 -42.30
N LEU A 623 -8.55 -12.67 -42.07
CA LEU A 623 -7.54 -13.10 -43.05
C LEU A 623 -7.35 -14.63 -42.90
N ASP A 624 -7.82 -15.38 -43.92
CA ASP A 624 -7.81 -16.85 -43.90
C ASP A 624 -6.42 -17.41 -44.18
N ARG A 625 -5.74 -16.84 -45.17
CA ARG A 625 -4.37 -17.17 -45.54
C ARG A 625 -3.66 -15.96 -46.15
N SER A 626 -2.37 -15.83 -45.91
CA SER A 626 -1.53 -14.84 -46.58
C SER A 626 -0.09 -15.32 -46.64
N ASP A 627 0.46 -15.31 -47.83
CA ASP A 627 1.84 -15.67 -48.15
C ASP A 627 2.34 -14.85 -49.34
N ALA A 628 3.56 -15.12 -49.84
CA ALA A 628 4.16 -14.40 -50.99
C ALA A 628 3.39 -14.56 -52.31
N SER A 629 2.41 -15.45 -52.38
CA SER A 629 1.58 -15.68 -53.59
C SER A 629 0.22 -14.96 -53.52
N GLY A 630 -0.08 -14.25 -52.44
CA GLY A 630 -1.30 -13.47 -52.23
C GLY A 630 -1.95 -13.68 -50.89
N SER A 631 -3.16 -13.09 -50.72
CA SER A 631 -3.95 -13.20 -49.51
C SER A 631 -5.37 -13.69 -49.80
N VAL A 632 -5.97 -14.33 -48.84
CA VAL A 632 -7.36 -14.78 -48.87
C VAL A 632 -8.08 -14.12 -47.69
N PHE A 633 -9.03 -13.25 -47.97
CA PHE A 633 -9.93 -12.69 -46.98
C PHE A 633 -11.23 -13.51 -46.97
N ALA A 634 -11.71 -13.83 -45.79
CA ALA A 634 -12.92 -14.60 -45.62
C ALA A 634 -13.94 -13.81 -44.78
N VAL A 635 -15.22 -13.89 -45.16
CA VAL A 635 -16.33 -13.40 -44.36
C VAL A 635 -17.37 -14.50 -44.22
N ARG A 636 -17.81 -14.75 -42.99
CA ARG A 636 -18.85 -15.70 -42.64
C ARG A 636 -20.12 -14.90 -42.29
N LEU A 637 -21.18 -15.16 -43.07
CA LEU A 637 -22.46 -14.48 -42.93
C LEU A 637 -23.51 -15.43 -42.38
N PRO A 638 -24.32 -15.04 -41.38
CA PRO A 638 -25.35 -15.88 -40.78
C PRO A 638 -26.50 -16.12 -41.76
N THR A 639 -27.01 -17.35 -41.80
CA THR A 639 -28.20 -17.72 -42.59
C THR A 639 -29.51 -17.41 -41.86
N VAL A 640 -30.62 -17.43 -42.58
CA VAL A 640 -31.95 -17.20 -42.05
C VAL A 640 -32.34 -18.23 -40.98
N ASP A 641 -31.91 -19.49 -41.15
CA ASP A 641 -32.26 -20.59 -40.25
C ASP A 641 -31.63 -20.49 -38.84
N ARG A 642 -30.42 -19.91 -38.74
CA ARG A 642 -29.71 -19.75 -37.47
C ARG A 642 -30.32 -18.68 -36.56
N THR A 643 -30.77 -17.56 -37.11
CA THR A 643 -31.35 -16.45 -36.34
C THR A 643 -32.76 -16.78 -35.80
N GLY A 644 -33.46 -17.74 -36.39
CA GLY A 644 -34.72 -18.25 -35.88
C GLY A 644 -34.59 -19.07 -34.58
N HIS A 645 -33.45 -19.76 -34.39
CA HIS A 645 -33.17 -20.56 -33.18
C HIS A 645 -32.67 -19.69 -32.01
N GLU A 646 -31.77 -18.73 -32.23
CA GLU A 646 -31.26 -17.85 -31.17
C GLU A 646 -32.31 -16.86 -30.66
N ALA A 647 -33.22 -16.37 -31.53
CA ALA A 647 -34.33 -15.51 -31.08
C ALA A 647 -35.34 -16.26 -30.21
N ALA A 648 -35.55 -17.56 -30.42
CA ALA A 648 -36.41 -18.39 -29.60
C ALA A 648 -35.79 -18.69 -28.20
N ASP A 649 -34.47 -18.83 -28.10
CA ASP A 649 -33.76 -19.06 -26.83
C ASP A 649 -33.72 -17.80 -25.96
N VAL A 650 -33.54 -16.60 -26.54
CA VAL A 650 -33.52 -15.33 -25.80
C VAL A 650 -34.92 -14.97 -25.26
N VAL A 651 -35.98 -15.26 -25.99
CA VAL A 651 -37.33 -15.04 -25.50
C VAL A 651 -37.71 -16.02 -24.37
N THR A 652 -37.16 -17.21 -24.38
CA THR A 652 -37.41 -18.25 -23.32
C THR A 652 -36.68 -17.92 -22.02
N VAL A 653 -35.55 -17.22 -22.06
CA VAL A 653 -34.78 -16.81 -20.85
C VAL A 653 -35.41 -15.58 -20.17
N ILE A 654 -36.01 -14.64 -20.94
CA ILE A 654 -36.69 -13.45 -20.38
C ILE A 654 -38.06 -13.79 -19.77
N ALA A 655 -38.69 -14.91 -20.17
CA ALA A 655 -39.96 -15.36 -19.58
C ALA A 655 -39.80 -16.20 -18.29
N ARG A 656 -38.58 -16.46 -17.82
CA ARG A 656 -38.25 -17.23 -16.59
C ARG A 656 -37.46 -16.46 -15.54
N ALA A 657 -37.16 -15.19 -15.72
CA ALA A 657 -36.63 -14.26 -14.73
C ALA A 657 -37.71 -13.22 -14.40
#